data_ea66ebe881c7395b6535579b27dc2c04
#
_entry.id   ea66ebe881c7395b6535579b27dc2c04
#
_cell.length_a   1.000
_cell.length_b   1.000
_cell.length_c   1.000
_cell.angle_alpha   90.00
_cell.angle_beta   90.00
_cell.angle_gamma   90.00
#
_symmetry.space_group_name_H-M   'P 1'
#
loop_
_entity.id
_entity.type
_entity.pdbx_description
1 polymer ?
#
loop_
_entity_poly.entity_id
_entity_poly.type
_entity_poly.pdbx_seq_one_letter_code
_entity_poly.pdbx_strand_id
1 'polypeptide(L)'
;MISPGASRVSTPISACSGCRRRGPAMFRKILIANRGEIACRIARTCQRLGVAVSTVHSTADADALHVKVIGESIGIGGAPASESYLRIDAVIAAAKTTGAEAIHPGFGFLAENTDFARAVEAAGLVFIGPTPDTIERLGDKASAKREAVAAGVPTVPGSEAPSEDRLEVEGIVRRLALPVMLKAAAGGGGKGMRAISTYDGLADEIESAMREARNAFGDAGLIVEKLILQGRHIEVQIAGDGDGNVIHLFERECTLQRRHQKLIEEAPAANLAPGLRQRILDDAVRLGRRLRYRGVGTVEFIVAGTDYYFLEVNPRLQVEHPVTEMVTGIDIVEAMLRIAAGEGLPVKQDEVFCQGHAIEARICAEDPNDSFMPSTGELAHVRFPSSGIRVETGVESRSIVTPYYDSMLAKLIAHAASRDQALDQLDRALGETSIFGVITNRDFLRRLLALPATRAATFHTRLIDERIDALVTVTGAIDPEPLAVGAYFWMMRQRATASSNPWQSGSLTGWQMAAADDGLSPIPILHLETAGDSAEIRFAPLQPDGSMLIGVDDVKIQVRLSPLADDMFAATVNARCETVRIVQQDQAIFVHDPRRAQTMTAIPYLRYISTAAEISGELRAPMTGVVLKINVTVGSRVKAGDPTVVMESMKMELRIASEVDGVVTAVHFKPGETVERNAVVAVVEPDLIPQ
;
A
#
# COMPACT_ATOMS: atom_id res chain seq x y z
N MET A 1 84.84 -26.25 -5.99
CA MET A 1 85.28 -27.40 -6.76
C MET A 1 84.05 -28.14 -7.24
N ILE A 2 83.88 -28.16 -8.53
CA ILE A 2 83.39 -29.25 -9.39
C ILE A 2 81.87 -29.54 -9.36
N SER A 3 81.26 -29.14 -10.41
CA SER A 3 80.15 -29.72 -11.23
C SER A 3 80.30 -31.20 -11.51
N PRO A 4 79.35 -31.97 -12.11
CA PRO A 4 78.32 -31.66 -13.11
C PRO A 4 77.00 -32.38 -12.90
N GLY A 5 75.86 -31.94 -13.38
CA GLY A 5 75.30 -32.12 -14.71
C GLY A 5 74.51 -33.43 -14.86
N ALA A 6 73.18 -33.35 -14.85
CA ALA A 6 72.33 -34.35 -15.50
C ALA A 6 71.10 -33.71 -16.10
N SER A 7 71.08 -33.64 -17.40
CA SER A 7 69.98 -33.30 -18.28
C SER A 7 68.83 -34.27 -18.10
N ARG A 8 67.58 -33.74 -17.79
CA ARG A 8 66.34 -34.50 -17.97
C ARG A 8 65.57 -33.93 -19.15
N VAL A 9 65.37 -34.75 -20.10
CA VAL A 9 64.54 -34.60 -21.29
C VAL A 9 63.08 -34.39 -20.81
N SER A 10 62.50 -33.25 -21.11
CA SER A 10 61.09 -32.97 -20.90
C SER A 10 60.29 -33.40 -22.12
N THR A 11 59.47 -34.45 -21.92
CA THR A 11 58.40 -34.78 -22.85
C THR A 11 57.25 -33.79 -22.68
N PRO A 12 56.63 -33.28 -23.73
CA PRO A 12 55.49 -32.36 -23.63
C PRO A 12 54.25 -33.18 -23.25
N ILE A 13 53.65 -32.88 -22.09
CA ILE A 13 52.33 -33.34 -21.71
C ILE A 13 51.30 -32.64 -22.59
N SER A 14 50.64 -33.42 -23.44
CA SER A 14 49.50 -33.05 -24.25
C SER A 14 48.45 -32.36 -23.37
N ALA A 15 48.13 -31.07 -23.63
CA ALA A 15 47.07 -30.35 -23.00
C ALA A 15 45.75 -30.96 -23.43
N CYS A 16 45.12 -31.71 -22.54
CA CYS A 16 43.74 -32.15 -22.65
C CYS A 16 42.85 -30.90 -22.49
N SER A 17 42.35 -30.37 -23.61
CA SER A 17 41.34 -29.29 -23.62
C SER A 17 39.99 -29.84 -23.11
N GLY A 18 39.90 -30.07 -21.79
CA GLY A 18 38.65 -30.24 -21.09
C GLY A 18 37.91 -28.93 -21.09
N CYS A 19 36.92 -28.82 -21.95
CA CYS A 19 35.93 -27.74 -21.96
C CYS A 19 35.26 -27.73 -20.58
N ARG A 20 35.78 -26.96 -19.63
CA ARG A 20 35.04 -26.59 -18.44
C ARG A 20 33.87 -25.78 -18.96
N ARG A 21 32.66 -26.37 -18.98
CA ARG A 21 31.42 -25.59 -19.05
C ARG A 21 31.57 -24.58 -17.93
N ARG A 22 31.73 -23.29 -18.30
CA ARG A 22 31.55 -22.20 -17.35
C ARG A 22 30.14 -22.39 -16.80
N GLY A 23 30.01 -22.54 -15.48
CA GLY A 23 28.72 -22.52 -14.84
C GLY A 23 27.96 -21.28 -15.29
N PRO A 24 26.63 -21.28 -15.19
CA PRO A 24 25.82 -20.13 -15.54
C PRO A 24 26.37 -18.91 -14.81
N ALA A 25 26.64 -17.83 -15.58
CA ALA A 25 27.16 -16.60 -15.02
C ALA A 25 25.99 -15.69 -14.68
N MET A 26 26.04 -15.05 -13.51
CA MET A 26 25.09 -14.00 -13.12
C MET A 26 24.95 -12.96 -14.24
N PHE A 27 23.76 -12.37 -14.37
CA PHE A 27 23.47 -11.32 -15.33
C PHE A 27 24.40 -10.12 -15.17
N ARG A 28 24.83 -9.55 -16.27
CA ARG A 28 25.59 -8.29 -16.27
C ARG A 28 24.68 -7.09 -16.10
N LYS A 29 23.47 -7.14 -16.68
CA LYS A 29 22.48 -6.07 -16.61
C LYS A 29 21.06 -6.61 -16.70
N ILE A 30 20.17 -6.06 -15.88
CA ILE A 30 18.73 -6.37 -15.93
C ILE A 30 17.90 -5.10 -16.08
N LEU A 31 16.69 -5.26 -16.62
CA LEU A 31 15.63 -4.24 -16.56
C LEU A 31 14.68 -4.55 -15.41
N ILE A 32 14.35 -3.56 -14.59
CA ILE A 32 13.27 -3.64 -13.62
C ILE A 32 12.01 -3.07 -14.27
N ALA A 33 11.05 -3.94 -14.58
CA ALA A 33 9.77 -3.59 -15.21
C ALA A 33 8.72 -3.26 -14.13
N ASN A 34 9.04 -2.33 -13.24
CA ASN A 34 8.19 -1.92 -12.15
C ASN A 34 8.56 -0.50 -11.66
N ARG A 35 7.84 0.00 -10.63
CA ARG A 35 7.99 1.35 -10.07
C ARG A 35 8.01 1.33 -8.53
N GLY A 36 8.22 2.51 -7.96
CA GLY A 36 8.04 2.72 -6.52
C GLY A 36 9.03 1.95 -5.66
N GLU A 37 8.57 1.50 -4.49
CA GLU A 37 9.44 0.88 -3.50
C GLU A 37 10.08 -0.42 -3.99
N ILE A 38 9.34 -1.24 -4.77
CA ILE A 38 9.86 -2.52 -5.23
C ILE A 38 10.98 -2.35 -6.26
N ALA A 39 10.91 -1.34 -7.11
CA ALA A 39 12.00 -1.03 -8.04
C ALA A 39 13.26 -0.62 -7.26
N CYS A 40 13.14 0.22 -6.24
CA CYS A 40 14.24 0.58 -5.33
C CYS A 40 14.79 -0.66 -4.59
N ARG A 41 13.90 -1.54 -4.11
CA ARG A 41 14.26 -2.77 -3.39
C ARG A 41 15.09 -3.73 -4.26
N ILE A 42 14.62 -3.99 -5.48
CA ILE A 42 15.32 -4.88 -6.43
C ILE A 42 16.67 -4.29 -6.81
N ALA A 43 16.70 -2.98 -7.13
CA ALA A 43 17.93 -2.28 -7.49
C ALA A 43 19.02 -2.40 -6.42
N ARG A 44 18.66 -2.31 -5.14
CA ARG A 44 19.59 -2.46 -4.01
C ARG A 44 20.28 -3.83 -3.99
N THR A 45 19.55 -4.91 -4.22
CA THR A 45 20.14 -6.25 -4.31
C THR A 45 21.03 -6.39 -5.54
N CYS A 46 20.60 -5.90 -6.69
CA CYS A 46 21.41 -5.90 -7.92
C CYS A 46 22.73 -5.14 -7.73
N GLN A 47 22.68 -3.95 -7.14
CA GLN A 47 23.87 -3.16 -6.84
C GLN A 47 24.84 -3.90 -5.90
N ARG A 48 24.33 -4.56 -4.85
CA ARG A 48 25.13 -5.39 -3.95
C ARG A 48 25.81 -6.56 -4.67
N LEU A 49 25.15 -7.13 -5.68
CA LEU A 49 25.66 -8.23 -6.49
C LEU A 49 26.56 -7.78 -7.67
N GLY A 50 26.71 -6.46 -7.88
CA GLY A 50 27.44 -5.92 -9.01
C GLY A 50 26.72 -6.06 -10.36
N VAL A 51 25.39 -6.27 -10.35
CA VAL A 51 24.54 -6.34 -11.54
C VAL A 51 24.08 -4.92 -11.89
N ALA A 52 24.35 -4.49 -13.10
CA ALA A 52 23.86 -3.20 -13.60
C ALA A 52 22.33 -3.24 -13.75
N VAL A 53 21.68 -2.10 -13.51
CA VAL A 53 20.22 -2.00 -13.51
C VAL A 53 19.78 -0.84 -14.40
N SER A 54 18.73 -1.08 -15.18
CA SER A 54 17.90 -0.04 -15.79
C SER A 54 16.46 -0.23 -15.37
N THR A 55 15.65 0.82 -15.46
CA THR A 55 14.22 0.79 -15.11
C THR A 55 13.38 1.47 -16.16
N VAL A 56 12.08 1.47 -15.95
CA VAL A 56 11.09 2.13 -16.80
C VAL A 56 10.27 3.13 -15.99
N HIS A 57 9.73 4.16 -16.65
CA HIS A 57 8.82 5.11 -16.04
C HIS A 57 7.72 5.57 -17.01
N SER A 58 6.56 5.87 -16.47
CA SER A 58 5.52 6.63 -17.17
C SER A 58 5.82 8.14 -17.08
N THR A 59 5.05 8.95 -17.80
CA THR A 59 5.18 10.42 -17.69
C THR A 59 4.93 10.93 -16.26
N ALA A 60 4.07 10.26 -15.48
CA ALA A 60 3.79 10.64 -14.09
C ALA A 60 4.92 10.29 -13.12
N ASP A 61 5.80 9.35 -13.48
CA ASP A 61 6.90 8.88 -12.64
C ASP A 61 8.28 9.38 -13.09
N ALA A 62 8.36 10.33 -14.03
CA ALA A 62 9.65 10.81 -14.57
C ALA A 62 10.62 11.29 -13.48
N ASP A 63 10.10 11.89 -12.41
CA ASP A 63 10.87 12.38 -11.25
C ASP A 63 10.74 11.49 -10.00
N ALA A 64 10.21 10.26 -10.15
CA ALA A 64 10.01 9.36 -9.02
C ALA A 64 11.33 8.86 -8.43
N LEU A 65 11.31 8.50 -7.13
CA LEU A 65 12.51 8.08 -6.40
C LEU A 65 13.26 6.93 -7.08
N HIS A 66 12.56 5.92 -7.62
CA HIS A 66 13.21 4.78 -8.28
C HIS A 66 13.99 5.20 -9.53
N VAL A 67 13.51 6.21 -10.28
CA VAL A 67 14.21 6.76 -11.44
C VAL A 67 15.51 7.44 -11.01
N LYS A 68 15.46 8.23 -9.94
CA LYS A 68 16.64 8.92 -9.38
C LYS A 68 17.68 7.94 -8.82
N VAL A 69 17.23 6.92 -8.07
CA VAL A 69 18.11 5.94 -7.41
C VAL A 69 18.79 5.02 -8.43
N ILE A 70 18.09 4.62 -9.48
CA ILE A 70 18.64 3.73 -10.51
C ILE A 70 19.46 4.50 -11.54
N GLY A 71 19.06 5.72 -11.87
CA GLY A 71 19.76 6.62 -12.77
C GLY A 71 19.52 6.35 -14.25
N GLU A 72 19.48 5.09 -14.70
CA GLU A 72 19.16 4.73 -16.09
C GLU A 72 17.70 4.30 -16.20
N SER A 73 16.87 5.11 -16.84
CA SER A 73 15.43 4.87 -16.97
C SER A 73 14.91 5.22 -18.36
N ILE A 74 13.96 4.44 -18.86
CA ILE A 74 13.33 4.63 -20.17
C ILE A 74 11.85 5.00 -19.97
N GLY A 75 11.41 6.09 -20.58
CA GLY A 75 10.01 6.46 -20.66
C GLY A 75 9.22 5.48 -21.54
N ILE A 76 8.14 4.90 -21.01
CA ILE A 76 7.37 3.85 -21.69
C ILE A 76 5.94 4.27 -22.04
N GLY A 77 5.56 5.52 -21.81
CA GLY A 77 4.24 6.03 -22.21
C GLY A 77 3.58 6.97 -21.21
N GLY A 78 2.27 7.14 -21.34
CA GLY A 78 1.44 8.05 -20.56
C GLY A 78 1.32 7.67 -19.08
N ALA A 79 0.66 8.53 -18.30
CA ALA A 79 0.47 8.33 -16.86
C ALA A 79 -0.36 7.08 -16.51
N PRO A 80 -1.48 6.75 -17.20
CA PRO A 80 -2.23 5.54 -16.91
C PRO A 80 -1.38 4.27 -17.11
N ALA A 81 -1.55 3.27 -16.24
CA ALA A 81 -0.82 2.02 -16.33
C ALA A 81 -1.05 1.29 -17.67
N SER A 82 -2.26 1.37 -18.24
CA SER A 82 -2.60 0.82 -19.56
C SER A 82 -1.82 1.44 -20.71
N GLU A 83 -1.35 2.67 -20.56
CA GLU A 83 -0.55 3.38 -21.55
C GLU A 83 0.96 3.24 -21.32
N SER A 84 1.38 2.61 -20.23
CA SER A 84 2.78 2.52 -19.80
C SER A 84 3.15 1.13 -19.26
N TYR A 85 3.03 0.90 -17.95
CA TYR A 85 3.51 -0.31 -17.26
C TYR A 85 2.83 -1.61 -17.69
N LEU A 86 1.65 -1.55 -18.33
CA LEU A 86 0.93 -2.70 -18.90
C LEU A 86 1.24 -2.91 -20.40
N ARG A 87 2.10 -2.10 -21.00
CA ARG A 87 2.50 -2.21 -22.41
C ARG A 87 3.69 -3.14 -22.58
N ILE A 88 3.41 -4.39 -22.93
CA ILE A 88 4.40 -5.45 -23.16
C ILE A 88 5.46 -5.03 -24.18
N ASP A 89 5.02 -4.45 -25.30
CA ASP A 89 5.88 -3.99 -26.39
C ASP A 89 6.88 -2.91 -25.94
N ALA A 90 6.40 -1.93 -25.17
CA ALA A 90 7.22 -0.83 -24.67
C ALA A 90 8.26 -1.31 -23.64
N VAL A 91 7.89 -2.21 -22.72
CA VAL A 91 8.80 -2.78 -21.73
C VAL A 91 9.90 -3.61 -22.40
N ILE A 92 9.56 -4.45 -23.39
CA ILE A 92 10.54 -5.24 -24.13
C ILE A 92 11.47 -4.34 -24.96
N ALA A 93 10.93 -3.29 -25.59
CA ALA A 93 11.74 -2.31 -26.32
C ALA A 93 12.75 -1.59 -25.39
N ALA A 94 12.30 -1.21 -24.20
CA ALA A 94 13.17 -0.61 -23.18
C ALA A 94 14.30 -1.56 -22.75
N ALA A 95 14.01 -2.84 -22.53
CA ALA A 95 15.03 -3.85 -22.19
C ALA A 95 16.08 -4.00 -23.29
N LYS A 96 15.65 -4.06 -24.55
CA LYS A 96 16.56 -4.14 -25.71
C LYS A 96 17.40 -2.87 -25.86
N THR A 97 16.80 -1.70 -25.68
CA THR A 97 17.50 -0.40 -25.78
C THR A 97 18.58 -0.25 -24.73
N THR A 98 18.33 -0.71 -23.51
CA THR A 98 19.30 -0.64 -22.40
C THR A 98 20.33 -1.76 -22.43
N GLY A 99 20.17 -2.75 -23.30
CA GLY A 99 21.04 -3.93 -23.36
C GLY A 99 20.89 -4.86 -22.15
N ALA A 100 19.71 -4.89 -21.52
CA ALA A 100 19.41 -5.81 -20.43
C ALA A 100 19.38 -7.26 -20.95
N GLU A 101 19.86 -8.20 -20.14
CA GLU A 101 19.86 -9.64 -20.43
C GLU A 101 18.62 -10.34 -19.85
N ALA A 102 17.99 -9.72 -18.84
CA ALA A 102 16.81 -10.24 -18.15
C ALA A 102 15.89 -9.11 -17.70
N ILE A 103 14.63 -9.46 -17.44
CA ILE A 103 13.62 -8.55 -16.91
C ILE A 103 13.10 -9.07 -15.57
N HIS A 104 13.16 -8.22 -14.54
CA HIS A 104 12.54 -8.46 -13.24
C HIS A 104 11.19 -7.74 -13.17
N PRO A 105 10.05 -8.46 -13.11
CA PRO A 105 8.74 -7.84 -13.14
C PRO A 105 8.29 -7.24 -11.79
N GLY A 106 8.97 -7.58 -10.68
CA GLY A 106 8.54 -7.21 -9.33
C GLY A 106 7.23 -7.89 -8.93
N PHE A 107 6.24 -7.10 -8.50
CA PHE A 107 4.87 -7.53 -8.25
C PHE A 107 3.85 -6.55 -8.87
N GLY A 108 2.61 -7.01 -9.08
CA GLY A 108 1.59 -6.24 -9.79
C GLY A 108 1.92 -6.05 -11.28
N PHE A 109 1.20 -5.17 -11.96
CA PHE A 109 1.32 -4.93 -13.41
C PHE A 109 1.43 -6.23 -14.23
N LEU A 110 2.56 -6.47 -14.88
CA LEU A 110 2.79 -7.62 -15.75
C LEU A 110 3.42 -8.84 -15.05
N ALA A 111 3.62 -8.79 -13.72
CA ALA A 111 4.35 -9.86 -13.00
C ALA A 111 3.69 -11.24 -13.09
N GLU A 112 2.37 -11.30 -13.25
CA GLU A 112 1.57 -12.53 -13.36
C GLU A 112 0.95 -12.68 -14.76
N ASN A 113 1.47 -11.92 -15.76
CA ASN A 113 0.95 -11.96 -17.12
C ASN A 113 1.70 -12.98 -17.97
N THR A 114 0.99 -14.03 -18.39
CA THR A 114 1.54 -15.13 -19.20
C THR A 114 2.08 -14.66 -20.55
N ASP A 115 1.36 -13.75 -21.22
CA ASP A 115 1.76 -13.25 -22.54
C ASP A 115 3.02 -12.40 -22.45
N PHE A 116 3.18 -11.63 -21.35
CA PHE A 116 4.41 -10.91 -21.09
C PHE A 116 5.60 -11.85 -20.90
N ALA A 117 5.45 -12.87 -20.06
CA ALA A 117 6.52 -13.84 -19.83
C ALA A 117 6.93 -14.55 -21.13
N ARG A 118 5.97 -14.96 -21.97
CA ARG A 118 6.21 -15.54 -23.30
C ARG A 118 6.91 -14.56 -24.24
N ALA A 119 6.46 -13.31 -24.26
CA ALA A 119 7.05 -12.27 -25.12
C ALA A 119 8.50 -11.91 -24.71
N VAL A 120 8.82 -11.93 -23.42
CA VAL A 120 10.19 -11.74 -22.89
C VAL A 120 11.09 -12.88 -23.39
N GLU A 121 10.67 -14.14 -23.22
CA GLU A 121 11.45 -15.31 -23.66
C GLU A 121 11.58 -15.35 -25.19
N ALA A 122 10.53 -15.02 -25.94
CA ALA A 122 10.57 -14.91 -27.41
C ALA A 122 11.50 -13.78 -27.90
N ALA A 123 11.70 -12.74 -27.09
CA ALA A 123 12.63 -11.66 -27.38
C ALA A 123 14.12 -12.02 -27.12
N GLY A 124 14.39 -13.24 -26.64
CA GLY A 124 15.72 -13.73 -26.26
C GLY A 124 16.22 -13.20 -24.91
N LEU A 125 15.30 -12.71 -24.07
CA LEU A 125 15.56 -12.20 -22.73
C LEU A 125 15.13 -13.25 -21.69
N VAL A 126 15.71 -13.19 -20.49
CA VAL A 126 15.30 -14.05 -19.38
C VAL A 126 14.20 -13.36 -18.58
N PHE A 127 13.06 -14.05 -18.37
CA PHE A 127 12.05 -13.63 -17.42
C PHE A 127 12.45 -14.10 -16.01
N ILE A 128 12.68 -13.15 -15.08
CA ILE A 128 13.06 -13.45 -13.69
C ILE A 128 11.79 -13.77 -12.92
N GLY A 129 11.39 -15.03 -12.95
CA GLY A 129 10.16 -15.54 -12.36
C GLY A 129 9.85 -16.97 -12.81
N PRO A 130 8.62 -17.44 -12.58
CA PRO A 130 8.15 -18.75 -13.03
C PRO A 130 8.11 -18.83 -14.56
N THR A 131 7.95 -20.06 -15.07
CA THR A 131 7.75 -20.26 -16.51
C THR A 131 6.38 -19.76 -16.95
N PRO A 132 6.19 -19.34 -18.22
CA PRO A 132 4.88 -18.96 -18.73
C PRO A 132 3.79 -20.02 -18.50
N ASP A 133 4.12 -21.30 -18.65
CA ASP A 133 3.22 -22.43 -18.37
C ASP A 133 2.78 -22.48 -16.90
N THR A 134 3.71 -22.25 -15.97
CA THR A 134 3.39 -22.19 -14.54
C THR A 134 2.47 -21.00 -14.22
N ILE A 135 2.75 -19.83 -14.81
CA ILE A 135 1.92 -18.63 -14.61
C ILE A 135 0.49 -18.90 -15.13
N GLU A 136 0.36 -19.48 -16.33
CA GLU A 136 -0.94 -19.79 -16.93
C GLU A 136 -1.75 -20.78 -16.08
N ARG A 137 -1.12 -21.89 -15.63
CA ARG A 137 -1.77 -22.90 -14.78
C ARG A 137 -2.23 -22.35 -13.42
N LEU A 138 -1.57 -21.34 -12.91
CA LEU A 138 -1.88 -20.74 -11.60
C LEU A 138 -2.74 -19.48 -11.72
N GLY A 139 -2.80 -18.84 -12.90
CA GLY A 139 -3.56 -17.62 -13.13
C GLY A 139 -5.09 -17.82 -13.11
N ASP A 140 -5.57 -19.03 -13.47
CA ASP A 140 -6.97 -19.40 -13.32
C ASP A 140 -7.22 -20.12 -11.99
N LYS A 141 -8.14 -19.60 -11.16
CA LYS A 141 -8.43 -20.13 -9.83
C LYS A 141 -8.89 -21.60 -9.86
N ALA A 142 -9.70 -21.98 -10.84
CA ALA A 142 -10.17 -23.35 -10.98
C ALA A 142 -9.02 -24.28 -11.37
N SER A 143 -8.10 -23.82 -12.23
CA SER A 143 -6.90 -24.55 -12.61
C SER A 143 -5.97 -24.70 -11.41
N ALA A 144 -5.68 -23.65 -10.67
CA ALA A 144 -4.87 -23.68 -9.46
C ALA A 144 -5.46 -24.64 -8.40
N LYS A 145 -6.78 -24.64 -8.22
CA LYS A 145 -7.49 -25.54 -7.32
C LYS A 145 -7.34 -27.02 -7.76
N ARG A 146 -7.45 -27.29 -9.08
CA ARG A 146 -7.21 -28.65 -9.62
C ARG A 146 -5.78 -29.13 -9.37
N GLU A 147 -4.79 -28.25 -9.52
CA GLU A 147 -3.39 -28.57 -9.21
C GLU A 147 -3.19 -28.87 -7.72
N ALA A 148 -3.80 -28.08 -6.83
CA ALA A 148 -3.77 -28.32 -5.40
C ALA A 148 -4.40 -29.67 -5.02
N VAL A 149 -5.60 -29.97 -5.54
CA VAL A 149 -6.27 -31.27 -5.33
C VAL A 149 -5.40 -32.44 -5.83
N ALA A 150 -4.82 -32.32 -7.03
CA ALA A 150 -3.97 -33.33 -7.61
C ALA A 150 -2.62 -33.49 -6.87
N ALA A 151 -2.19 -32.46 -6.12
CA ALA A 151 -1.08 -32.53 -5.18
C ALA A 151 -1.48 -33.09 -3.80
N GLY A 152 -2.77 -33.38 -3.56
CA GLY A 152 -3.29 -33.81 -2.27
C GLY A 152 -3.31 -32.72 -1.21
N VAL A 153 -3.39 -31.45 -1.63
CA VAL A 153 -3.49 -30.29 -0.74
C VAL A 153 -4.98 -30.03 -0.45
N PRO A 154 -5.39 -29.87 0.82
CA PRO A 154 -6.78 -29.58 1.17
C PRO A 154 -7.28 -28.28 0.53
N THR A 155 -8.45 -28.31 -0.09
CA THR A 155 -9.08 -27.13 -0.69
C THR A 155 -10.39 -26.80 0.02
N VAL A 156 -10.79 -25.51 0.00
CA VAL A 156 -12.07 -25.09 0.56
C VAL A 156 -13.19 -25.91 -0.09
N PRO A 157 -14.08 -26.55 0.70
CA PRO A 157 -15.23 -27.28 0.18
C PRO A 157 -16.09 -26.36 -0.68
N GLY A 158 -16.38 -26.79 -1.92
CA GLY A 158 -17.08 -25.93 -2.87
C GLY A 158 -17.44 -26.65 -4.16
N SER A 159 -17.81 -25.85 -5.18
CA SER A 159 -18.02 -26.35 -6.53
C SER A 159 -16.72 -26.81 -7.18
N GLU A 160 -16.78 -27.85 -7.99
CA GLU A 160 -15.66 -28.39 -8.75
C GLU A 160 -15.36 -27.54 -10.00
N ALA A 161 -16.39 -26.90 -10.54
CA ALA A 161 -16.32 -26.04 -11.73
C ALA A 161 -17.23 -24.82 -11.57
N PRO A 162 -16.97 -23.74 -12.33
CA PRO A 162 -17.91 -22.63 -12.44
C PRO A 162 -19.23 -23.06 -13.07
N SER A 163 -20.35 -22.43 -12.66
CA SER A 163 -21.65 -22.65 -13.29
C SER A 163 -22.33 -21.32 -13.61
N GLU A 164 -22.96 -21.24 -14.80
CA GLU A 164 -23.89 -20.18 -15.20
C GLU A 164 -25.36 -20.56 -14.98
N ASP A 165 -25.63 -21.76 -14.47
CA ASP A 165 -26.98 -22.20 -14.15
C ASP A 165 -27.33 -21.84 -12.70
N ARG A 166 -28.29 -20.94 -12.52
CA ARG A 166 -28.78 -20.50 -11.22
C ARG A 166 -29.24 -21.66 -10.34
N LEU A 167 -29.95 -22.65 -10.91
CA LEU A 167 -30.49 -23.78 -10.15
C LEU A 167 -29.36 -24.70 -9.67
N GLU A 168 -28.33 -24.90 -10.48
CA GLU A 168 -27.16 -25.67 -10.10
C GLU A 168 -26.41 -24.95 -8.96
N VAL A 169 -26.17 -23.64 -9.09
CA VAL A 169 -25.52 -22.81 -8.04
C VAL A 169 -26.32 -22.88 -6.74
N GLU A 170 -27.64 -22.72 -6.79
CA GLU A 170 -28.53 -22.84 -5.62
C GLU A 170 -28.43 -24.24 -4.98
N GLY A 171 -28.42 -25.29 -5.79
CA GLY A 171 -28.24 -26.67 -5.32
C GLY A 171 -26.89 -26.87 -4.62
N ILE A 172 -25.82 -26.26 -5.10
CA ILE A 172 -24.50 -26.29 -4.45
C ILE A 172 -24.53 -25.55 -3.12
N VAL A 173 -25.12 -24.33 -3.06
CA VAL A 173 -25.27 -23.56 -1.82
C VAL A 173 -26.00 -24.36 -0.75
N ARG A 174 -27.11 -25.02 -1.10
CA ARG A 174 -27.88 -25.83 -0.17
C ARG A 174 -27.10 -27.06 0.33
N ARG A 175 -26.32 -27.72 -0.54
CA ARG A 175 -25.47 -28.87 -0.20
C ARG A 175 -24.34 -28.48 0.76
N LEU A 176 -23.68 -27.33 0.53
CA LEU A 176 -22.58 -26.85 1.37
C LEU A 176 -23.05 -26.28 2.70
N ALA A 177 -24.33 -25.98 2.83
CA ALA A 177 -24.96 -25.24 3.94
C ALA A 177 -24.30 -23.85 4.16
N LEU A 178 -25.07 -22.92 4.69
CA LEU A 178 -24.61 -21.56 4.97
C LEU A 178 -23.60 -21.49 6.14
N PRO A 179 -22.74 -20.47 6.20
CA PRO A 179 -22.54 -19.45 5.17
C PRO A 179 -21.65 -19.93 4.01
N VAL A 180 -21.87 -19.35 2.82
CA VAL A 180 -21.05 -19.62 1.63
C VAL A 180 -20.59 -18.33 0.97
N MET A 181 -19.57 -18.43 0.10
CA MET A 181 -19.07 -17.36 -0.73
C MET A 181 -19.36 -17.69 -2.20
N LEU A 182 -20.07 -16.81 -2.90
CA LEU A 182 -20.15 -16.81 -4.36
C LEU A 182 -18.97 -16.03 -4.90
N LYS A 183 -18.26 -16.58 -5.89
CA LYS A 183 -17.09 -15.94 -6.52
C LYS A 183 -17.25 -15.97 -8.03
N ALA A 184 -17.06 -14.83 -8.71
CA ALA A 184 -16.95 -14.82 -10.16
C ALA A 184 -15.75 -15.66 -10.63
N ALA A 185 -15.93 -16.54 -11.58
CA ALA A 185 -14.88 -17.44 -12.09
C ALA A 185 -13.71 -16.66 -12.68
N ALA A 186 -13.99 -15.62 -13.47
CA ALA A 186 -13.01 -14.74 -14.08
C ALA A 186 -12.57 -13.58 -13.14
N GLY A 187 -13.09 -13.49 -11.90
CA GLY A 187 -12.80 -12.43 -10.95
C GLY A 187 -11.45 -12.60 -10.23
N GLY A 188 -10.78 -11.48 -9.93
CA GLY A 188 -9.52 -11.43 -9.20
C GLY A 188 -9.47 -10.30 -8.18
N GLY A 189 -8.50 -10.37 -7.21
CA GLY A 189 -8.27 -9.30 -6.24
C GLY A 189 -9.46 -8.98 -5.32
N GLY A 190 -10.33 -9.97 -5.02
CA GLY A 190 -11.51 -9.76 -4.17
C GLY A 190 -12.75 -9.18 -4.88
N LYS A 191 -12.65 -8.79 -6.16
CA LYS A 191 -13.79 -8.33 -6.96
C LYS A 191 -14.66 -9.51 -7.39
N GLY A 192 -16.00 -9.31 -7.41
CA GLY A 192 -16.96 -10.37 -7.78
C GLY A 192 -17.14 -11.45 -6.71
N MET A 193 -16.93 -11.11 -5.43
CA MET A 193 -17.15 -11.99 -4.27
C MET A 193 -18.34 -11.52 -3.46
N ARG A 194 -19.26 -12.47 -3.15
CA ARG A 194 -20.48 -12.19 -2.38
C ARG A 194 -20.72 -13.26 -1.32
N ALA A 195 -20.80 -12.84 -0.05
CA ALA A 195 -21.12 -13.72 1.07
C ALA A 195 -22.63 -13.94 1.17
N ILE A 196 -23.06 -15.19 1.27
CA ILE A 196 -24.44 -15.58 1.49
C ILE A 196 -24.56 -16.20 2.89
N SER A 197 -25.32 -15.56 3.76
CA SER A 197 -25.51 -15.97 5.16
C SER A 197 -26.94 -16.40 5.49
N THR A 198 -27.90 -16.17 4.59
CA THR A 198 -29.32 -16.54 4.72
C THR A 198 -29.83 -17.14 3.42
N TYR A 199 -30.86 -17.99 3.50
CA TYR A 199 -31.56 -18.51 2.33
C TYR A 199 -32.62 -17.55 1.78
N ASP A 200 -32.98 -16.50 2.55
CA ASP A 200 -33.96 -15.50 2.12
C ASP A 200 -33.40 -14.70 0.93
N GLY A 201 -34.15 -14.68 -0.16
CA GLY A 201 -33.73 -13.99 -1.39
C GLY A 201 -32.56 -14.66 -2.14
N LEU A 202 -32.18 -15.91 -1.81
CA LEU A 202 -31.02 -16.59 -2.38
C LEU A 202 -31.00 -16.58 -3.92
N ALA A 203 -32.16 -16.79 -4.56
CA ALA A 203 -32.25 -16.80 -6.02
C ALA A 203 -31.88 -15.42 -6.62
N ASP A 204 -32.40 -14.35 -6.04
CA ASP A 204 -32.12 -12.97 -6.48
C ASP A 204 -30.66 -12.60 -6.27
N GLU A 205 -30.07 -13.03 -5.14
CA GLU A 205 -28.65 -12.83 -4.83
C GLU A 205 -27.74 -13.54 -5.83
N ILE A 206 -28.05 -14.79 -6.21
CA ILE A 206 -27.29 -15.53 -7.23
C ILE A 206 -27.40 -14.83 -8.59
N GLU A 207 -28.60 -14.46 -9.02
CA GLU A 207 -28.81 -13.76 -10.29
C GLU A 207 -28.11 -12.40 -10.32
N SER A 208 -28.13 -11.67 -9.21
CA SER A 208 -27.40 -10.40 -9.05
C SER A 208 -25.90 -10.62 -9.19
N ALA A 209 -25.34 -11.64 -8.51
CA ALA A 209 -23.92 -11.98 -8.63
C ALA A 209 -23.52 -12.39 -10.05
N MET A 210 -24.36 -13.17 -10.76
CA MET A 210 -24.13 -13.54 -12.15
C MET A 210 -24.13 -12.33 -13.10
N ARG A 211 -25.09 -11.39 -12.90
CA ARG A 211 -25.13 -10.14 -13.70
C ARG A 211 -23.90 -9.28 -13.45
N GLU A 212 -23.49 -9.15 -12.19
CA GLU A 212 -22.29 -8.40 -11.80
C GLU A 212 -21.03 -9.02 -12.42
N ALA A 213 -20.88 -10.34 -12.34
CA ALA A 213 -19.77 -11.07 -12.94
C ALA A 213 -19.70 -10.87 -14.48
N ARG A 214 -20.86 -10.99 -15.16
CA ARG A 214 -20.94 -10.76 -16.61
C ARG A 214 -20.58 -9.34 -17.00
N ASN A 215 -21.04 -8.36 -16.24
CA ASN A 215 -20.76 -6.94 -16.53
C ASN A 215 -19.31 -6.56 -16.28
N ALA A 216 -18.70 -7.12 -15.22
CA ALA A 216 -17.33 -6.77 -14.81
C ALA A 216 -16.25 -7.55 -15.59
N PHE A 217 -16.53 -8.82 -15.92
CA PHE A 217 -15.52 -9.74 -16.45
C PHE A 217 -15.91 -10.40 -17.79
N GLY A 218 -17.13 -10.15 -18.29
CA GLY A 218 -17.62 -10.78 -19.52
C GLY A 218 -18.09 -12.24 -19.35
N ASP A 219 -17.99 -12.81 -18.14
CA ASP A 219 -18.32 -14.20 -17.81
C ASP A 219 -19.25 -14.20 -16.58
N ALA A 220 -20.38 -14.92 -16.68
CA ALA A 220 -21.36 -15.04 -15.60
C ALA A 220 -21.11 -16.24 -14.67
N GLY A 221 -20.12 -17.07 -14.98
CA GLY A 221 -19.80 -18.27 -14.21
C GLY A 221 -19.49 -17.99 -12.75
N LEU A 222 -20.17 -18.66 -11.83
CA LEU A 222 -19.94 -18.55 -10.40
C LEU A 222 -19.34 -19.84 -9.84
N ILE A 223 -18.39 -19.67 -8.95
CA ILE A 223 -17.85 -20.70 -8.05
C ILE A 223 -18.49 -20.49 -6.68
N VAL A 224 -18.95 -21.55 -6.04
CA VAL A 224 -19.50 -21.53 -4.68
C VAL A 224 -18.51 -22.20 -3.75
N GLU A 225 -18.14 -21.54 -2.66
CA GLU A 225 -17.24 -22.09 -1.65
C GLU A 225 -17.80 -21.87 -0.24
N LYS A 226 -17.45 -22.78 0.69
CA LYS A 226 -17.77 -22.61 2.11
C LYS A 226 -17.09 -21.34 2.63
N LEU A 227 -17.85 -20.46 3.28
CA LEU A 227 -17.28 -19.24 3.89
C LEU A 227 -16.68 -19.59 5.26
N ILE A 228 -15.40 -19.33 5.41
CA ILE A 228 -14.67 -19.49 6.67
C ILE A 228 -14.71 -18.15 7.41
N LEU A 229 -15.52 -18.04 8.45
CA LEU A 229 -15.80 -16.77 9.13
C LEU A 229 -14.66 -16.28 10.02
N GLN A 230 -13.96 -17.20 10.70
CA GLN A 230 -12.88 -16.90 11.63
C GLN A 230 -11.55 -17.49 11.13
N GLY A 231 -11.29 -17.32 9.84
CA GLY A 231 -10.07 -17.82 9.23
C GLY A 231 -8.89 -16.91 9.50
N ARG A 232 -7.69 -17.52 9.59
CA ARG A 232 -6.40 -16.84 9.55
C ARG A 232 -5.81 -17.02 8.15
N HIS A 233 -5.25 -15.97 7.60
CA HIS A 233 -4.57 -16.01 6.30
C HIS A 233 -3.09 -16.31 6.52
N ILE A 234 -2.72 -17.56 6.28
CA ILE A 234 -1.34 -18.05 6.38
C ILE A 234 -0.83 -18.33 4.98
N GLU A 235 0.39 -17.93 4.71
CA GLU A 235 1.00 -18.14 3.40
C GLU A 235 2.42 -18.70 3.53
N VAL A 236 2.83 -19.52 2.58
CA VAL A 236 4.17 -20.16 2.58
C VAL A 236 5.00 -19.64 1.43
N GLN A 237 6.17 -19.08 1.77
CA GLN A 237 7.17 -18.71 0.76
C GLN A 237 7.85 -19.96 0.22
N ILE A 238 7.75 -20.21 -1.07
CA ILE A 238 8.48 -21.28 -1.75
C ILE A 238 9.54 -20.73 -2.70
N ALA A 239 10.58 -21.52 -2.94
CA ALA A 239 11.57 -21.31 -3.99
C ALA A 239 11.86 -22.63 -4.69
N GLY A 240 11.93 -22.60 -6.03
CA GLY A 240 12.17 -23.79 -6.86
C GLY A 240 13.14 -23.51 -7.99
N ASP A 241 13.88 -24.53 -8.41
CA ASP A 241 14.91 -24.46 -9.47
C ASP A 241 14.36 -24.74 -10.88
N GLY A 242 13.10 -25.20 -10.99
CA GLY A 242 12.50 -25.64 -12.26
C GLY A 242 12.73 -27.12 -12.58
N ASP A 243 13.67 -27.78 -11.91
CA ASP A 243 14.01 -29.20 -12.09
C ASP A 243 13.27 -30.13 -11.13
N GLY A 244 12.47 -29.55 -10.22
CA GLY A 244 11.65 -30.26 -9.24
C GLY A 244 12.20 -30.20 -7.81
N ASN A 245 13.35 -29.55 -7.58
CA ASN A 245 13.76 -29.22 -6.23
C ASN A 245 13.02 -27.95 -5.79
N VAL A 246 12.29 -28.04 -4.69
CA VAL A 246 11.52 -26.94 -4.09
C VAL A 246 11.76 -26.96 -2.59
N ILE A 247 12.03 -25.78 -2.04
CA ILE A 247 12.16 -25.52 -0.62
C ILE A 247 11.12 -24.52 -0.16
N HIS A 248 10.80 -24.50 1.13
CA HIS A 248 10.06 -23.41 1.77
C HIS A 248 11.00 -22.51 2.57
N LEU A 249 10.66 -21.24 2.67
CA LEU A 249 11.32 -20.25 3.52
C LEU A 249 10.40 -19.84 4.69
N PHE A 250 9.71 -20.81 5.26
CA PHE A 250 8.68 -20.67 6.29
C PHE A 250 7.42 -19.92 5.83
N GLU A 251 6.51 -19.76 6.79
CA GLU A 251 5.23 -19.13 6.58
C GLU A 251 5.21 -17.69 7.09
N ARG A 252 4.23 -16.94 6.57
CA ARG A 252 3.84 -15.60 7.03
C ARG A 252 2.38 -15.61 7.47
N GLU A 253 2.06 -14.72 8.38
CA GLU A 253 0.71 -14.39 8.80
C GLU A 253 0.26 -13.09 8.13
N CYS A 254 -0.82 -13.12 7.38
CA CYS A 254 -1.36 -11.96 6.65
C CYS A 254 -2.83 -11.69 7.00
N THR A 255 -3.24 -12.09 8.20
CA THR A 255 -4.64 -12.04 8.65
C THR A 255 -5.15 -10.63 8.90
N LEU A 256 -4.26 -9.69 9.29
CA LEU A 256 -4.63 -8.30 9.53
C LEU A 256 -4.78 -7.56 8.20
N GLN A 257 -5.96 -7.66 7.62
CA GLN A 257 -6.30 -7.14 6.30
C GLN A 257 -7.69 -6.48 6.30
N ARG A 258 -7.91 -5.59 5.36
CA ARG A 258 -9.19 -4.94 5.14
C ARG A 258 -9.59 -5.13 3.68
N ARG A 259 -10.81 -5.63 3.42
CA ARG A 259 -11.32 -5.88 2.05
C ARG A 259 -10.29 -6.62 1.18
N HIS A 260 -9.61 -7.62 1.75
CA HIS A 260 -8.53 -8.41 1.13
C HIS A 260 -7.22 -7.64 0.84
N GLN A 261 -7.06 -6.42 1.33
CA GLN A 261 -5.81 -5.69 1.32
C GLN A 261 -5.08 -5.91 2.64
N LYS A 262 -3.91 -6.53 2.58
CA LYS A 262 -3.04 -6.78 3.73
C LYS A 262 -2.50 -5.45 4.27
N LEU A 263 -2.47 -5.27 5.58
CA LEU A 263 -2.02 -4.04 6.25
C LEU A 263 -0.85 -4.29 7.20
N ILE A 264 -0.89 -5.42 7.92
CA ILE A 264 0.18 -5.87 8.80
C ILE A 264 0.43 -7.34 8.50
N GLU A 265 1.69 -7.68 8.29
CA GLU A 265 2.16 -9.04 8.04
C GLU A 265 3.26 -9.40 9.04
N GLU A 266 3.32 -10.67 9.44
CA GLU A 266 4.37 -11.13 10.34
C GLU A 266 4.94 -12.50 9.96
N ALA A 267 6.17 -12.74 10.34
CA ALA A 267 6.85 -14.03 10.23
C ALA A 267 7.68 -14.31 11.51
N PRO A 268 7.62 -15.57 11.99
CA PRO A 268 6.69 -16.64 11.66
C PRO A 268 5.27 -16.36 12.17
N ALA A 269 4.27 -17.11 11.69
CA ALA A 269 2.90 -16.99 12.18
C ALA A 269 2.82 -17.30 13.67
N ALA A 270 2.26 -16.35 14.46
CA ALA A 270 2.12 -16.52 15.89
C ALA A 270 1.05 -17.58 16.24
N ASN A 271 1.21 -18.28 17.35
CA ASN A 271 0.23 -19.25 17.87
C ASN A 271 -0.23 -20.32 16.85
N LEU A 272 0.61 -20.65 15.86
CA LEU A 272 0.35 -21.74 14.94
C LEU A 272 0.92 -23.05 15.53
N ALA A 273 0.06 -24.04 15.74
CA ALA A 273 0.49 -25.32 16.32
C ALA A 273 1.60 -26.00 15.46
N PRO A 274 2.69 -26.51 16.04
CA PRO A 274 3.82 -27.04 15.28
C PRO A 274 3.43 -28.12 14.26
N GLY A 275 2.53 -29.02 14.60
CA GLY A 275 2.06 -30.07 13.68
C GLY A 275 1.21 -29.52 12.54
N LEU A 276 0.46 -28.43 12.75
CA LEU A 276 -0.29 -27.75 11.69
C LEU A 276 0.66 -26.99 10.77
N ARG A 277 1.63 -26.24 11.36
CA ARG A 277 2.68 -25.56 10.61
C ARG A 277 3.39 -26.50 9.66
N GLN A 278 3.87 -27.64 10.16
CA GLN A 278 4.63 -28.59 9.32
C GLN A 278 3.78 -29.11 8.15
N ARG A 279 2.50 -29.47 8.38
CA ARG A 279 1.62 -29.91 7.30
C ARG A 279 1.44 -28.86 6.21
N ILE A 280 1.24 -27.58 6.60
CA ILE A 280 1.09 -26.47 5.66
C ILE A 280 2.37 -26.27 4.83
N LEU A 281 3.53 -26.32 5.47
CA LEU A 281 4.84 -26.19 4.80
C LEU A 281 5.08 -27.35 3.82
N ASP A 282 4.81 -28.60 4.24
CA ASP A 282 4.97 -29.78 3.41
C ASP A 282 4.04 -29.76 2.18
N ASP A 283 2.79 -29.30 2.37
CA ASP A 283 1.82 -29.19 1.30
C ASP A 283 2.20 -28.14 0.27
N ALA A 284 2.71 -27.00 0.71
CA ALA A 284 3.21 -25.97 -0.19
C ALA A 284 4.39 -26.47 -1.04
N VAL A 285 5.35 -27.16 -0.42
CA VAL A 285 6.48 -27.76 -1.13
C VAL A 285 6.00 -28.85 -2.10
N ARG A 286 5.04 -29.69 -1.69
CA ARG A 286 4.48 -30.75 -2.53
C ARG A 286 3.80 -30.20 -3.79
N LEU A 287 3.03 -29.11 -3.63
CA LEU A 287 2.42 -28.39 -4.76
C LEU A 287 3.49 -27.80 -5.67
N GLY A 288 4.49 -27.11 -5.12
CA GLY A 288 5.61 -26.56 -5.87
C GLY A 288 6.39 -27.60 -6.69
N ARG A 289 6.67 -28.77 -6.09
CA ARG A 289 7.32 -29.91 -6.79
C ARG A 289 6.48 -30.43 -7.95
N ARG A 290 5.17 -30.58 -7.73
CA ARG A 290 4.24 -31.01 -8.80
C ARG A 290 4.26 -30.05 -9.98
N LEU A 291 4.35 -28.74 -9.71
CA LEU A 291 4.42 -27.69 -10.72
C LEU A 291 5.81 -27.56 -11.36
N ARG A 292 6.83 -28.26 -10.86
CA ARG A 292 8.24 -28.04 -11.22
C ARG A 292 8.57 -26.55 -11.17
N TYR A 293 8.20 -25.93 -10.03
CA TYR A 293 8.24 -24.50 -9.87
C TYR A 293 9.64 -23.93 -10.08
N ARG A 294 9.75 -22.83 -10.86
CA ARG A 294 10.98 -22.07 -11.10
C ARG A 294 10.83 -20.66 -10.50
N GLY A 295 11.83 -20.19 -9.77
CA GLY A 295 11.80 -18.88 -9.13
C GLY A 295 11.22 -18.94 -7.73
N VAL A 296 10.65 -17.83 -7.26
CA VAL A 296 9.96 -17.74 -5.98
C VAL A 296 8.47 -17.56 -6.17
N GLY A 297 7.68 -18.06 -5.23
CA GLY A 297 6.25 -17.91 -5.20
C GLY A 297 5.71 -18.10 -3.80
N THR A 298 4.43 -17.84 -3.64
CA THR A 298 3.75 -17.93 -2.34
C THR A 298 2.49 -18.75 -2.48
N VAL A 299 2.35 -19.76 -1.61
CA VAL A 299 1.13 -20.58 -1.53
C VAL A 299 0.30 -20.09 -0.35
N GLU A 300 -0.91 -19.60 -0.62
CA GLU A 300 -1.80 -19.02 0.37
C GLU A 300 -2.82 -20.04 0.89
N PHE A 301 -3.06 -19.99 2.19
CA PHE A 301 -3.99 -20.86 2.91
C PHE A 301 -4.90 -20.06 3.84
N ILE A 302 -6.13 -20.53 4.02
CA ILE A 302 -7.01 -20.12 5.11
C ILE A 302 -6.98 -21.19 6.21
N VAL A 303 -6.66 -20.80 7.42
CA VAL A 303 -6.56 -21.69 8.59
C VAL A 303 -7.74 -21.45 9.50
N ALA A 304 -8.44 -22.50 9.90
CA ALA A 304 -9.61 -22.47 10.80
C ALA A 304 -9.48 -23.53 11.88
N GLY A 305 -9.05 -23.15 13.08
CA GLY A 305 -8.76 -24.07 14.16
C GLY A 305 -7.60 -25.02 13.82
N THR A 306 -7.89 -26.31 13.66
CA THR A 306 -6.90 -27.34 13.28
C THR A 306 -6.89 -27.67 11.79
N ASP A 307 -7.81 -27.10 11.04
CA ASP A 307 -7.97 -27.31 9.61
C ASP A 307 -7.40 -26.15 8.82
N TYR A 308 -6.97 -26.44 7.61
CA TYR A 308 -6.49 -25.43 6.66
C TYR A 308 -6.87 -25.81 5.24
N TYR A 309 -7.01 -24.81 4.40
CA TYR A 309 -7.42 -24.98 3.02
C TYR A 309 -6.62 -24.08 2.11
N PHE A 310 -6.24 -24.59 0.96
CA PHE A 310 -5.61 -23.85 -0.11
C PHE A 310 -6.53 -22.72 -0.61
N LEU A 311 -5.98 -21.53 -0.82
CA LEU A 311 -6.65 -20.39 -1.44
C LEU A 311 -6.16 -20.16 -2.86
N GLU A 312 -4.87 -19.85 -3.01
CA GLU A 312 -4.25 -19.54 -4.30
C GLU A 312 -2.73 -19.65 -4.24
N VAL A 313 -2.08 -19.56 -5.40
CA VAL A 313 -0.63 -19.36 -5.51
C VAL A 313 -0.38 -18.03 -6.18
N ASN A 314 0.49 -17.22 -5.60
CA ASN A 314 1.00 -16.01 -6.24
C ASN A 314 2.37 -16.32 -6.89
N PRO A 315 2.43 -16.45 -8.24
CA PRO A 315 3.65 -16.86 -8.94
C PRO A 315 4.61 -15.68 -9.18
N ARG A 316 4.95 -14.97 -8.12
CA ARG A 316 5.77 -13.75 -8.13
C ARG A 316 6.37 -13.46 -6.75
N LEU A 317 7.20 -12.43 -6.70
CA LEU A 317 7.61 -11.83 -5.44
C LEU A 317 6.38 -11.21 -4.74
N GLN A 318 6.25 -11.42 -3.42
CA GLN A 318 5.21 -10.81 -2.61
C GLN A 318 5.65 -9.46 -2.04
N VAL A 319 4.68 -8.57 -1.73
CA VAL A 319 4.95 -7.28 -1.08
C VAL A 319 5.64 -7.50 0.26
N GLU A 320 5.15 -8.46 1.04
CA GLU A 320 5.55 -8.83 2.39
C GLU A 320 6.76 -9.77 2.48
N HIS A 321 7.49 -9.99 1.37
CA HIS A 321 8.72 -10.80 1.39
C HIS A 321 9.76 -10.34 2.44
N PRO A 322 9.83 -9.06 2.81
CA PRO A 322 10.83 -8.59 3.77
C PRO A 322 10.75 -9.26 5.15
N VAL A 323 9.56 -9.64 5.64
CA VAL A 323 9.47 -10.32 6.95
C VAL A 323 10.12 -11.70 6.92
N THR A 324 9.98 -12.43 5.79
CA THR A 324 10.69 -13.70 5.59
C THR A 324 12.20 -13.49 5.52
N GLU A 325 12.67 -12.48 4.81
CA GLU A 325 14.09 -12.16 4.72
C GLU A 325 14.70 -11.83 6.10
N MET A 326 13.95 -11.09 6.93
CA MET A 326 14.41 -10.71 8.27
C MET A 326 14.56 -11.90 9.20
N VAL A 327 13.69 -12.89 9.13
CA VAL A 327 13.76 -14.08 10.02
C VAL A 327 14.65 -15.19 9.48
N THR A 328 14.91 -15.24 8.16
CA THR A 328 15.73 -16.30 7.54
C THR A 328 17.14 -15.85 7.20
N GLY A 329 17.36 -14.53 7.05
CA GLY A 329 18.62 -13.98 6.55
C GLY A 329 18.83 -14.18 5.05
N ILE A 330 17.84 -14.72 4.32
CA ILE A 330 17.93 -15.02 2.89
C ILE A 330 17.34 -13.86 2.10
N ASP A 331 18.12 -13.25 1.20
CA ASP A 331 17.61 -12.24 0.25
C ASP A 331 16.84 -12.93 -0.89
N ILE A 332 15.51 -12.76 -0.88
CA ILE A 332 14.63 -13.44 -1.83
C ILE A 332 14.82 -12.91 -3.26
N VAL A 333 15.15 -11.62 -3.42
CA VAL A 333 15.47 -11.04 -4.74
C VAL A 333 16.78 -11.63 -5.28
N GLU A 334 17.79 -11.83 -4.44
CA GLU A 334 19.01 -12.55 -4.84
C GLU A 334 18.70 -13.99 -5.25
N ALA A 335 17.86 -14.70 -4.49
CA ALA A 335 17.43 -16.05 -4.85
C ALA A 335 16.76 -16.07 -6.24
N MET A 336 15.88 -15.12 -6.54
CA MET A 336 15.25 -15.00 -7.87
C MET A 336 16.27 -14.81 -8.98
N LEU A 337 17.24 -13.92 -8.79
CA LEU A 337 18.30 -13.64 -9.76
C LEU A 337 19.17 -14.89 -10.04
N ARG A 338 19.59 -15.59 -8.97
CA ARG A 338 20.42 -16.83 -9.08
C ARG A 338 19.67 -17.95 -9.78
N ILE A 339 18.41 -18.19 -9.40
CA ILE A 339 17.57 -19.22 -10.03
C ILE A 339 17.37 -18.88 -11.51
N ALA A 340 17.06 -17.64 -11.84
CA ALA A 340 16.84 -17.20 -13.23
C ALA A 340 18.14 -17.26 -14.06
N ALA A 341 19.31 -17.04 -13.45
CA ALA A 341 20.60 -17.24 -14.07
C ALA A 341 21.00 -18.71 -14.26
N GLY A 342 20.21 -19.66 -13.73
CA GLY A 342 20.49 -21.11 -13.80
C GLY A 342 21.47 -21.63 -12.75
N GLU A 343 21.75 -20.86 -11.69
CA GLU A 343 22.62 -21.29 -10.58
C GLU A 343 21.91 -22.29 -9.61
N GLY A 344 20.57 -22.48 -9.79
CA GLY A 344 19.74 -23.33 -8.91
C GLY A 344 19.34 -22.62 -7.61
N LEU A 345 18.90 -23.41 -6.64
CA LEU A 345 18.52 -22.90 -5.31
C LEU A 345 19.76 -22.42 -4.55
N PRO A 346 19.69 -21.24 -3.90
CA PRO A 346 20.83 -20.66 -3.18
C PRO A 346 21.20 -21.44 -1.90
N VAL A 347 20.24 -22.16 -1.33
CA VAL A 347 20.38 -22.94 -0.07
C VAL A 347 19.59 -24.24 -0.18
N LYS A 348 19.92 -25.22 0.68
CA LYS A 348 19.12 -26.43 0.88
C LYS A 348 18.10 -26.22 2.00
N GLN A 349 17.06 -27.07 2.05
CA GLN A 349 16.02 -26.96 3.07
C GLN A 349 16.54 -27.06 4.52
N ASP A 350 17.52 -27.90 4.76
CA ASP A 350 18.15 -28.10 6.07
C ASP A 350 19.10 -26.96 6.50
N GLU A 351 19.40 -26.04 5.58
CA GLU A 351 20.17 -24.83 5.83
C GLU A 351 19.29 -23.60 6.10
N VAL A 352 17.96 -23.73 5.98
CA VAL A 352 17.02 -22.64 6.21
C VAL A 352 16.58 -22.62 7.68
N PHE A 353 16.90 -21.56 8.38
CA PHE A 353 16.52 -21.37 9.78
C PHE A 353 15.64 -20.15 9.94
N CYS A 354 14.71 -20.20 10.92
CA CYS A 354 13.88 -19.06 11.30
C CYS A 354 14.35 -18.55 12.66
N GLN A 355 14.75 -17.27 12.72
CA GLN A 355 15.28 -16.67 13.93
C GLN A 355 14.56 -15.36 14.25
N GLY A 356 14.08 -15.23 15.50
CA GLY A 356 13.37 -14.04 15.95
C GLY A 356 11.95 -13.95 15.40
N HIS A 357 11.43 -12.73 15.32
CA HIS A 357 10.10 -12.41 14.82
C HIS A 357 10.15 -11.10 14.06
N ALA A 358 9.60 -11.06 12.85
CA ALA A 358 9.54 -9.86 12.03
C ALA A 358 8.08 -9.47 11.77
N ILE A 359 7.81 -8.17 11.78
CA ILE A 359 6.48 -7.61 11.53
C ILE A 359 6.63 -6.44 10.57
N GLU A 360 5.84 -6.45 9.49
CA GLU A 360 5.76 -5.40 8.49
C GLU A 360 4.45 -4.63 8.63
N ALA A 361 4.48 -3.32 8.42
CA ALA A 361 3.29 -2.48 8.26
C ALA A 361 3.38 -1.70 6.95
N ARG A 362 2.28 -1.68 6.19
CA ARG A 362 2.17 -0.94 4.93
C ARG A 362 1.63 0.45 5.19
N ILE A 363 2.43 1.48 4.91
CA ILE A 363 2.00 2.88 4.97
C ILE A 363 1.42 3.26 3.61
N CYS A 364 0.12 3.56 3.59
CA CYS A 364 -0.65 3.93 2.41
C CYS A 364 -1.15 5.37 2.52
N ALA A 365 -1.21 6.07 1.39
CA ALA A 365 -1.83 7.38 1.27
C ALA A 365 -3.36 7.23 1.18
N GLU A 366 -3.99 6.96 2.32
CA GLU A 366 -5.41 6.69 2.47
C GLU A 366 -5.94 7.34 3.75
N ASP A 367 -7.20 7.80 3.73
CA ASP A 367 -7.88 8.34 4.90
C ASP A 367 -8.76 7.27 5.58
N PRO A 368 -8.32 6.69 6.71
CA PRO A 368 -9.12 5.72 7.44
C PRO A 368 -10.46 6.26 7.96
N ASN A 369 -10.57 7.58 8.17
CA ASN A 369 -11.79 8.21 8.68
C ASN A 369 -12.82 8.43 7.57
N ASP A 370 -12.37 8.50 6.30
CA ASP A 370 -13.23 8.57 5.13
C ASP A 370 -13.16 7.26 4.33
N SER A 371 -13.57 6.16 4.95
CA SER A 371 -13.67 4.84 4.30
C SER A 371 -12.41 4.36 3.59
N PHE A 372 -11.22 4.86 3.98
CA PHE A 372 -9.91 4.67 3.34
C PHE A 372 -9.85 5.25 1.93
N MET A 373 -10.49 6.39 1.74
CA MET A 373 -10.39 7.14 0.50
C MET A 373 -8.92 7.48 0.21
N PRO A 374 -8.41 7.21 -1.00
CA PRO A 374 -7.05 7.55 -1.39
C PRO A 374 -6.79 9.05 -1.27
N SER A 375 -5.60 9.41 -0.78
CA SER A 375 -5.15 10.79 -0.64
C SER A 375 -4.03 11.08 -1.61
N THR A 376 -4.26 11.96 -2.58
CA THR A 376 -3.29 12.36 -3.61
C THR A 376 -2.72 13.74 -3.33
N GLY A 377 -1.52 14.02 -3.83
CA GLY A 377 -0.87 15.32 -3.69
C GLY A 377 0.64 15.24 -3.60
N GLU A 378 1.28 16.40 -3.41
CA GLU A 378 2.71 16.49 -3.15
C GLU A 378 3.00 16.15 -1.68
N LEU A 379 4.00 15.31 -1.45
CA LEU A 379 4.51 15.01 -0.12
C LEU A 379 5.40 16.19 0.35
N ALA A 380 4.82 17.08 1.15
CA ALA A 380 5.51 18.26 1.67
C ALA A 380 6.77 17.88 2.46
N HIS A 381 6.68 16.77 3.22
CA HIS A 381 7.79 16.27 4.02
C HIS A 381 7.65 14.75 4.19
N VAL A 382 8.77 14.04 4.07
CA VAL A 382 8.87 12.60 4.33
C VAL A 382 10.09 12.33 5.17
N ARG A 383 9.90 11.68 6.31
CA ARG A 383 10.99 11.21 7.16
C ARG A 383 10.62 9.89 7.83
N PHE A 384 11.52 8.93 7.69
CA PHE A 384 11.47 7.64 8.36
C PHE A 384 12.52 7.55 9.47
N PRO A 385 12.37 6.64 10.45
CA PRO A 385 13.41 6.35 11.42
C PRO A 385 14.73 5.98 10.76
N SER A 386 15.85 6.45 11.31
CA SER A 386 17.18 6.25 10.72
C SER A 386 17.86 4.96 11.17
N SER A 387 17.35 4.29 12.20
CA SER A 387 17.96 3.09 12.78
C SER A 387 16.93 2.19 13.45
N GLY A 388 17.28 0.93 13.67
CA GLY A 388 16.46 -0.03 14.40
C GLY A 388 15.23 -0.54 13.63
N ILE A 389 15.04 -0.15 12.38
CA ILE A 389 13.91 -0.56 11.53
C ILE A 389 14.38 -0.67 10.08
N ARG A 390 13.85 -1.63 9.35
CA ARG A 390 14.04 -1.69 7.89
C ARG A 390 12.94 -0.88 7.22
N VAL A 391 13.33 -0.02 6.30
CA VAL A 391 12.41 0.83 5.53
C VAL A 391 12.53 0.48 4.05
N GLU A 392 11.42 0.11 3.45
CA GLU A 392 11.30 -0.02 1.99
C GLU A 392 10.35 1.10 1.51
N THR A 393 10.87 2.04 0.74
CA THR A 393 10.10 3.21 0.30
C THR A 393 10.32 3.51 -1.17
N GLY A 394 9.27 4.00 -1.82
CA GLY A 394 9.28 4.53 -3.17
C GLY A 394 9.14 6.05 -3.23
N VAL A 395 9.15 6.74 -2.07
CA VAL A 395 8.90 8.17 -1.98
C VAL A 395 9.92 8.89 -1.10
N GLU A 396 10.08 10.17 -1.35
CA GLU A 396 10.84 11.15 -0.59
C GLU A 396 10.06 12.46 -0.50
N SER A 397 10.54 13.44 0.26
CA SER A 397 9.94 14.79 0.24
C SER A 397 9.90 15.35 -1.17
N ARG A 398 8.81 16.00 -1.56
CA ARG A 398 8.49 16.49 -2.90
C ARG A 398 8.03 15.42 -3.91
N SER A 399 7.95 14.15 -3.53
CA SER A 399 7.31 13.14 -4.39
C SER A 399 5.83 13.45 -4.57
N ILE A 400 5.30 13.16 -5.76
CA ILE A 400 3.88 13.34 -6.08
C ILE A 400 3.15 11.99 -5.93
N VAL A 401 2.14 11.94 -5.07
CA VAL A 401 1.23 10.79 -4.98
C VAL A 401 0.14 10.99 -6.01
N THR A 402 0.15 10.15 -7.05
CA THR A 402 -0.75 10.27 -8.20
C THR A 402 -1.96 9.34 -8.07
N PRO A 403 -3.09 9.61 -8.72
CA PRO A 403 -4.27 8.75 -8.70
C PRO A 403 -4.13 7.50 -9.60
N TYR A 404 -3.04 7.38 -10.36
CA TYR A 404 -2.89 6.33 -11.39
C TYR A 404 -2.40 4.99 -10.84
N TYR A 405 -1.81 4.95 -9.66
CA TYR A 405 -1.13 3.78 -9.09
C TYR A 405 -1.64 3.46 -7.69
N ASP A 406 -1.08 2.41 -7.10
CA ASP A 406 -1.39 1.99 -5.74
C ASP A 406 -1.02 3.08 -4.72
N SER A 407 -1.80 3.17 -3.64
CA SER A 407 -1.63 4.16 -2.57
C SER A 407 -0.43 3.89 -1.65
N MET A 408 0.23 2.73 -1.75
CA MET A 408 1.33 2.34 -0.87
C MET A 408 2.57 3.21 -1.09
N LEU A 409 3.00 3.89 -0.02
CA LEU A 409 4.17 4.77 -0.01
C LEU A 409 5.43 4.07 0.47
N ALA A 410 5.29 3.27 1.53
CA ALA A 410 6.41 2.61 2.18
C ALA A 410 5.96 1.41 3.02
N LYS A 411 6.93 0.58 3.40
CA LYS A 411 6.80 -0.51 4.36
C LYS A 411 7.82 -0.31 5.47
N LEU A 412 7.38 -0.45 6.71
CA LEU A 412 8.26 -0.48 7.88
C LEU A 412 8.30 -1.91 8.41
N ILE A 413 9.51 -2.47 8.57
CA ILE A 413 9.70 -3.85 8.99
C ILE A 413 10.55 -3.87 10.26
N ALA A 414 9.94 -4.26 11.38
CA ALA A 414 10.62 -4.52 12.64
C ALA A 414 11.09 -5.97 12.72
N HIS A 415 12.23 -6.20 13.35
CA HIS A 415 12.73 -7.55 13.66
C HIS A 415 13.36 -7.56 15.05
N ALA A 416 12.90 -8.48 15.91
CA ALA A 416 13.38 -8.62 17.27
C ALA A 416 13.45 -10.09 17.70
N ALA A 417 14.00 -10.33 18.90
CA ALA A 417 14.10 -11.69 19.44
C ALA A 417 12.73 -12.29 19.80
N SER A 418 11.72 -11.45 20.09
CA SER A 418 10.36 -11.88 20.38
C SER A 418 9.34 -11.03 19.63
N ARG A 419 8.11 -11.56 19.47
CA ARG A 419 6.99 -10.88 18.82
C ARG A 419 6.63 -9.57 19.50
N ASP A 420 6.55 -9.54 20.85
CA ASP A 420 6.19 -8.34 21.59
C ASP A 420 7.21 -7.22 21.37
N GLN A 421 8.51 -7.56 21.38
CA GLN A 421 9.56 -6.60 21.06
C GLN A 421 9.46 -6.05 19.64
N ALA A 422 9.11 -6.92 18.66
CA ALA A 422 8.91 -6.48 17.27
C ALA A 422 7.69 -5.56 17.13
N LEU A 423 6.57 -5.86 17.83
CA LEU A 423 5.39 -5.00 17.87
C LEU A 423 5.71 -3.62 18.47
N ASP A 424 6.43 -3.59 19.60
CA ASP A 424 6.81 -2.33 20.26
C ASP A 424 7.80 -1.51 19.43
N GLN A 425 8.71 -2.18 18.72
CA GLN A 425 9.65 -1.55 17.80
C GLN A 425 8.92 -0.94 16.60
N LEU A 426 7.95 -1.66 16.03
CA LEU A 426 7.15 -1.19 14.88
C LEU A 426 6.26 -0.01 15.28
N ASP A 427 5.59 -0.06 16.44
CA ASP A 427 4.77 1.06 16.92
C ASP A 427 5.61 2.32 17.11
N ARG A 428 6.80 2.21 17.74
CA ARG A 428 7.73 3.34 17.87
C ARG A 428 8.15 3.89 16.51
N ALA A 429 8.50 3.00 15.56
CA ALA A 429 8.92 3.40 14.23
C ALA A 429 7.79 4.14 13.48
N LEU A 430 6.56 3.67 13.58
CA LEU A 430 5.38 4.37 13.06
C LEU A 430 5.20 5.73 13.74
N GLY A 431 5.40 5.80 15.07
CA GLY A 431 5.35 7.05 15.84
C GLY A 431 6.42 8.07 15.41
N GLU A 432 7.60 7.62 15.01
CA GLU A 432 8.70 8.48 14.53
C GLU A 432 8.58 8.86 13.05
N THR A 433 7.74 8.14 12.27
CA THR A 433 7.53 8.38 10.84
C THR A 433 6.66 9.61 10.64
N SER A 434 7.16 10.56 9.84
CA SER A 434 6.43 11.77 9.45
C SER A 434 6.25 11.80 7.94
N ILE A 435 5.00 11.87 7.49
CA ILE A 435 4.65 12.05 6.08
C ILE A 435 3.57 13.13 6.05
N PHE A 436 3.85 14.26 5.39
CA PHE A 436 2.94 15.40 5.28
C PHE A 436 2.64 15.73 3.83
N GLY A 437 1.50 16.37 3.60
CA GLY A 437 0.98 16.73 2.29
C GLY A 437 -0.15 15.83 1.82
N VAL A 438 -0.21 14.59 2.33
CA VAL A 438 -1.31 13.63 2.12
C VAL A 438 -1.73 13.01 3.45
N ILE A 439 -2.95 12.50 3.51
CA ILE A 439 -3.43 11.72 4.66
C ILE A 439 -2.91 10.28 4.49
N THR A 440 -2.49 9.67 5.59
CA THR A 440 -1.98 8.29 5.60
C THR A 440 -2.67 7.45 6.67
N ASN A 441 -2.60 6.13 6.51
CA ASN A 441 -3.11 5.15 7.47
C ASN A 441 -2.19 4.94 8.70
N ARG A 442 -1.13 5.75 8.89
CA ARG A 442 -0.12 5.58 9.97
C ARG A 442 -0.74 5.42 11.37
N ASP A 443 -1.62 6.33 11.76
CA ASP A 443 -2.21 6.32 13.10
C ASP A 443 -3.22 5.19 13.28
N PHE A 444 -3.88 4.81 12.21
CA PHE A 444 -4.73 3.61 12.17
C PHE A 444 -3.90 2.34 12.43
N LEU A 445 -2.74 2.19 11.78
CA LEU A 445 -1.84 1.05 11.99
C LEU A 445 -1.37 0.96 13.44
N ARG A 446 -1.05 2.08 14.07
CA ARG A 446 -0.67 2.13 15.48
C ARG A 446 -1.79 1.68 16.43
N ARG A 447 -3.02 2.15 16.17
CA ARG A 447 -4.21 1.67 16.91
C ARG A 447 -4.46 0.18 16.70
N LEU A 448 -4.26 -0.32 15.48
CA LEU A 448 -4.38 -1.73 15.15
C LEU A 448 -3.35 -2.59 15.90
N LEU A 449 -2.09 -2.13 15.98
CA LEU A 449 -1.03 -2.79 16.76
C LEU A 449 -1.34 -2.81 18.28
N ALA A 450 -2.01 -1.78 18.77
CA ALA A 450 -2.38 -1.65 20.18
C ALA A 450 -3.59 -2.51 20.61
N LEU A 451 -4.38 -3.02 19.67
CA LEU A 451 -5.53 -3.86 19.99
C LEU A 451 -5.11 -5.10 20.80
N PRO A 452 -5.83 -5.45 21.89
CA PRO A 452 -5.54 -6.66 22.68
C PRO A 452 -5.52 -7.93 21.83
N ALA A 453 -6.41 -8.05 20.84
CA ALA A 453 -6.45 -9.20 19.92
C ALA A 453 -5.19 -9.27 19.05
N THR A 454 -4.66 -8.14 18.58
CA THR A 454 -3.40 -8.08 17.83
C THR A 454 -2.23 -8.47 18.72
N ARG A 455 -2.14 -7.93 19.93
CA ARG A 455 -1.09 -8.27 20.90
C ARG A 455 -1.08 -9.75 21.26
N ALA A 456 -2.26 -10.33 21.54
CA ALA A 456 -2.41 -11.73 21.90
C ALA A 456 -2.37 -12.70 20.70
N ALA A 457 -2.27 -12.21 19.46
CA ALA A 457 -2.41 -13.02 18.23
C ALA A 457 -3.67 -13.90 18.23
N THR A 458 -4.80 -13.30 18.60
CA THR A 458 -6.14 -13.94 18.61
C THR A 458 -7.07 -13.29 17.59
N PHE A 459 -6.54 -12.97 16.44
CA PHE A 459 -7.23 -12.28 15.36
C PHE A 459 -7.66 -13.23 14.25
N HIS A 460 -8.58 -12.76 13.42
CA HIS A 460 -9.08 -13.42 12.21
C HIS A 460 -9.31 -12.36 11.13
N THR A 461 -9.54 -12.78 9.89
CA THR A 461 -9.61 -11.89 8.71
C THR A 461 -10.68 -10.79 8.78
N ARG A 462 -11.65 -10.89 9.68
CA ARG A 462 -12.70 -9.88 9.88
C ARG A 462 -12.46 -8.95 11.07
N LEU A 463 -11.36 -9.10 11.81
CA LEU A 463 -11.10 -8.32 13.02
C LEU A 463 -11.19 -6.81 12.77
N ILE A 464 -10.61 -6.33 11.68
CA ILE A 464 -10.58 -4.90 11.35
C ILE A 464 -11.99 -4.38 11.09
N ASP A 465 -12.79 -5.10 10.28
CA ASP A 465 -14.17 -4.69 9.98
C ASP A 465 -15.05 -4.68 11.25
N GLU A 466 -14.85 -5.65 12.15
CA GLU A 466 -15.58 -5.75 13.41
C GLU A 466 -15.15 -4.71 14.47
N ARG A 467 -13.98 -4.11 14.32
CA ARG A 467 -13.41 -3.13 15.24
C ARG A 467 -13.16 -1.77 14.62
N ILE A 468 -13.72 -1.51 13.46
CA ILE A 468 -13.46 -0.30 12.69
C ILE A 468 -13.71 0.97 13.50
N ASP A 469 -14.81 1.02 14.28
CA ASP A 469 -15.16 2.18 15.11
C ASP A 469 -14.12 2.49 16.21
N ALA A 470 -13.40 1.47 16.68
CA ALA A 470 -12.30 1.66 17.64
C ALA A 470 -10.97 2.03 16.97
N LEU A 471 -10.85 1.80 15.67
CA LEU A 471 -9.63 2.01 14.90
C LEU A 471 -9.61 3.36 14.17
N VAL A 472 -10.78 3.91 13.81
CA VAL A 472 -10.90 5.25 13.24
C VAL A 472 -10.98 6.30 14.34
N THR A 473 -10.58 7.51 14.03
CA THR A 473 -10.72 8.62 14.98
C THR A 473 -12.17 9.09 14.93
N VAL A 474 -12.82 9.18 16.10
CA VAL A 474 -14.14 9.82 16.16
C VAL A 474 -13.96 11.30 15.79
N THR A 475 -14.40 11.69 14.61
CA THR A 475 -14.50 13.09 14.22
C THR A 475 -15.51 13.78 15.12
N GLY A 476 -15.08 14.68 15.99
CA GLY A 476 -16.03 15.36 16.88
C GLY A 476 -15.45 16.36 17.87
N ALA A 477 -14.17 16.40 18.12
CA ALA A 477 -13.55 17.46 18.90
C ALA A 477 -12.17 17.78 18.32
N ILE A 478 -11.99 19.00 17.90
CA ILE A 478 -10.68 19.55 17.56
C ILE A 478 -9.78 19.39 18.79
N ASP A 479 -8.64 18.67 18.64
CA ASP A 479 -7.67 18.65 19.71
C ASP A 479 -6.92 19.99 19.75
N PRO A 480 -7.07 20.76 20.82
CA PRO A 480 -6.55 22.10 20.87
C PRO A 480 -5.02 22.15 21.04
N GLU A 481 -4.37 21.08 21.54
CA GLU A 481 -2.93 21.12 21.82
C GLU A 481 -2.05 21.25 20.57
N PRO A 482 -2.22 20.43 19.49
CA PRO A 482 -1.45 20.62 18.26
C PRO A 482 -1.75 21.94 17.58
N LEU A 483 -3.02 22.44 17.67
CA LEU A 483 -3.38 23.74 17.13
C LEU A 483 -2.66 24.87 17.85
N ALA A 484 -2.57 24.81 19.17
CA ALA A 484 -1.81 25.78 19.96
C ALA A 484 -0.31 25.74 19.61
N VAL A 485 0.26 24.54 19.41
CA VAL A 485 1.67 24.35 18.99
C VAL A 485 1.90 24.97 17.59
N GLY A 486 1.02 24.68 16.63
CA GLY A 486 1.08 25.25 15.28
C GLY A 486 0.89 26.76 15.26
N ALA A 487 -0.05 27.28 16.06
CA ALA A 487 -0.27 28.70 16.22
C ALA A 487 0.95 29.45 16.83
N TYR A 488 1.56 28.86 17.87
CA TYR A 488 2.81 29.38 18.43
C TYR A 488 3.91 29.46 17.37
N PHE A 489 4.11 28.37 16.63
CA PHE A 489 5.11 28.32 15.57
C PHE A 489 4.85 29.37 14.49
N TRP A 490 3.60 29.50 14.03
CA TRP A 490 3.20 30.51 13.06
C TRP A 490 3.50 31.92 13.55
N MET A 491 3.10 32.26 14.79
CA MET A 491 3.33 33.58 15.38
C MET A 491 4.83 33.88 15.48
N MET A 492 5.65 32.93 15.92
CA MET A 492 7.09 33.13 16.03
C MET A 492 7.75 33.37 14.68
N ARG A 493 7.29 32.70 13.63
CA ARG A 493 7.76 32.95 12.25
C ARG A 493 7.36 34.34 11.73
N GLN A 494 6.13 34.77 11.99
CA GLN A 494 5.69 36.13 11.63
C GLN A 494 6.57 37.18 12.32
N ARG A 495 6.91 36.97 13.59
CA ARG A 495 7.81 37.87 14.34
C ARG A 495 9.24 37.88 13.76
N ALA A 496 9.75 36.76 13.36
CA ALA A 496 11.11 36.65 12.78
C ALA A 496 11.21 37.32 11.39
N THR A 497 10.09 37.37 10.62
CA THR A 497 10.04 38.01 9.31
C THR A 497 9.62 39.48 9.37
N ALA A 498 9.17 39.97 10.56
CA ALA A 498 8.76 41.36 10.73
C ALA A 498 9.96 42.30 10.51
N SER A 499 9.74 43.33 9.68
CA SER A 499 10.68 44.45 9.50
C SER A 499 10.96 45.12 10.83
N SER A 500 12.19 45.64 11.01
CA SER A 500 12.55 46.48 12.18
C SER A 500 11.73 47.79 12.24
N ASN A 501 11.03 48.16 11.18
CA ASN A 501 10.14 49.33 11.15
C ASN A 501 8.69 48.85 11.38
N PRO A 502 8.12 49.07 12.59
CA PRO A 502 6.76 48.64 12.92
C PRO A 502 5.68 49.29 12.04
N TRP A 503 5.97 50.38 11.37
CA TRP A 503 5.03 51.09 10.50
C TRP A 503 5.03 50.61 9.05
N GLN A 504 6.03 49.85 8.65
CA GLN A 504 6.16 49.26 7.30
C GLN A 504 5.80 47.76 7.28
N SER A 505 5.69 47.11 8.42
CA SER A 505 5.37 45.70 8.48
C SER A 505 3.84 45.50 8.38
N GLY A 506 3.39 45.00 7.26
CA GLY A 506 2.03 44.41 7.17
C GLY A 506 1.94 43.07 7.94
N SER A 507 2.89 42.78 8.78
CA SER A 507 2.99 41.53 9.55
C SER A 507 2.30 41.67 10.90
N LEU A 508 1.47 40.70 11.24
CA LEU A 508 0.86 40.56 12.56
C LEU A 508 1.93 40.17 13.56
N THR A 509 2.49 41.13 14.29
CA THR A 509 3.57 40.91 15.27
C THR A 509 3.06 40.40 16.63
N GLY A 510 1.74 40.19 16.77
CA GLY A 510 1.12 39.89 18.06
C GLY A 510 1.09 41.09 19.02
N TRP A 511 1.43 42.32 18.54
CA TRP A 511 1.32 43.54 19.33
C TRP A 511 -0.15 43.95 19.47
N GLN A 512 -0.54 44.25 20.69
CA GLN A 512 -1.91 44.69 21.02
C GLN A 512 -1.87 45.75 22.07
N MET A 513 -2.81 46.71 22.02
CA MET A 513 -2.91 47.80 22.96
C MET A 513 -3.64 47.46 24.27
N ALA A 514 -4.41 46.38 24.25
CA ALA A 514 -5.13 45.86 25.40
C ALA A 514 -5.25 44.36 25.36
N ALA A 515 -5.37 43.72 26.51
CA ALA A 515 -5.75 42.32 26.64
C ALA A 515 -7.18 42.26 27.20
N ALA A 516 -7.94 41.24 26.88
CA ALA A 516 -9.19 40.93 27.56
C ALA A 516 -8.93 40.53 29.00
N ASP A 517 -9.97 40.48 29.84
CA ASP A 517 -9.85 40.08 31.28
C ASP A 517 -9.21 38.74 31.47
N ASP A 518 -9.21 37.87 30.46
CA ASP A 518 -8.63 36.56 30.44
C ASP A 518 -7.14 36.51 30.02
N GLY A 519 -6.54 37.69 29.76
CA GLY A 519 -5.13 37.85 29.39
C GLY A 519 -4.81 37.56 27.92
N LEU A 520 -5.80 37.21 27.10
CA LEU A 520 -5.67 36.96 25.68
C LEU A 520 -5.99 38.24 24.83
N SER A 521 -5.71 38.18 23.54
CA SER A 521 -6.17 39.20 22.61
C SER A 521 -7.71 39.32 22.63
N PRO A 522 -8.26 40.55 22.57
CA PRO A 522 -9.72 40.75 22.65
C PRO A 522 -10.48 40.23 21.43
N ILE A 523 -9.77 40.02 20.31
CA ILE A 523 -10.29 39.40 19.06
C ILE A 523 -9.40 38.30 18.60
N PRO A 524 -9.89 37.29 17.86
CA PRO A 524 -9.07 36.31 17.19
C PRO A 524 -8.05 36.97 16.25
N ILE A 525 -6.83 36.44 16.19
CA ILE A 525 -5.79 36.93 15.27
C ILE A 525 -5.62 35.97 14.09
N LEU A 526 -5.95 34.71 14.28
CA LEU A 526 -5.74 33.61 13.35
C LEU A 526 -6.92 32.65 13.43
N HIS A 527 -7.35 32.12 12.28
CA HIS A 527 -8.13 30.89 12.18
C HIS A 527 -7.21 29.78 11.75
N LEU A 528 -7.33 28.62 12.39
CA LEU A 528 -6.69 27.38 11.97
C LEU A 528 -7.78 26.45 11.44
N GLU A 529 -7.74 26.17 10.15
CA GLU A 529 -8.60 25.16 9.52
C GLU A 529 -7.91 23.80 9.54
N THR A 530 -8.64 22.77 9.93
CA THR A 530 -8.20 21.37 9.91
C THR A 530 -9.37 20.51 9.41
N ALA A 531 -9.16 19.46 8.68
CA ALA A 531 -10.08 18.41 8.19
C ALA A 531 -11.60 18.66 8.36
N GLY A 532 -12.09 19.81 7.91
CA GLY A 532 -13.52 20.17 7.95
C GLY A 532 -13.97 21.02 9.13
N ASP A 533 -13.09 21.32 10.08
CA ASP A 533 -13.36 22.17 11.23
C ASP A 533 -12.42 23.37 11.27
N SER A 534 -12.81 24.44 11.95
CA SER A 534 -11.97 25.62 12.17
C SER A 534 -11.97 26.05 13.63
N ALA A 535 -10.83 26.54 14.10
CA ALA A 535 -10.68 27.08 15.46
C ALA A 535 -10.22 28.53 15.42
N GLU A 536 -10.76 29.35 16.31
CA GLU A 536 -10.33 30.71 16.52
C GLU A 536 -9.13 30.77 17.47
N ILE A 537 -8.08 31.48 17.06
CA ILE A 537 -6.83 31.54 17.82
C ILE A 537 -6.64 32.96 18.35
N ARG A 538 -6.47 33.06 19.68
CA ARG A 538 -6.13 34.27 20.40
C ARG A 538 -4.78 34.12 21.10
N PHE A 539 -3.98 35.14 21.18
CA PHE A 539 -2.64 35.09 21.75
C PHE A 539 -2.52 36.02 22.95
N ALA A 540 -1.81 35.59 23.97
CA ALA A 540 -1.27 36.47 25.02
C ALA A 540 0.09 37.04 24.61
N PRO A 541 0.62 38.05 25.33
CA PRO A 541 1.97 38.52 25.12
C PRO A 541 3.00 37.41 25.43
N LEU A 542 4.07 37.39 24.60
CA LEU A 542 5.20 36.46 24.82
C LEU A 542 5.85 36.77 26.19
N GLN A 543 5.99 35.74 27.03
CA GLN A 543 6.62 35.83 28.31
C GLN A 543 8.16 35.89 28.23
N PRO A 544 8.87 36.42 29.24
CA PRO A 544 10.33 36.48 29.24
C PRO A 544 11.03 35.11 29.12
N ASP A 545 10.37 34.04 29.57
CA ASP A 545 10.87 32.66 29.49
C ASP A 545 10.62 32.01 28.11
N GLY A 546 10.06 32.77 27.19
CA GLY A 546 9.71 32.29 25.83
C GLY A 546 8.39 31.51 25.75
N SER A 547 7.63 31.43 26.84
CA SER A 547 6.30 30.79 26.80
C SER A 547 5.22 31.81 26.33
N MET A 548 4.12 31.29 25.80
CA MET A 548 2.96 32.09 25.39
C MET A 548 1.67 31.33 25.71
N LEU A 549 0.72 32.04 26.32
CA LEU A 549 -0.64 31.51 26.49
C LEU A 549 -1.41 31.70 25.17
N ILE A 550 -2.01 30.62 24.69
CA ILE A 550 -2.77 30.59 23.43
C ILE A 550 -4.19 30.12 23.73
N GLY A 551 -5.15 30.90 23.31
CA GLY A 551 -6.56 30.51 23.31
C GLY A 551 -6.87 29.82 21.97
N VAL A 552 -7.39 28.61 22.05
CA VAL A 552 -7.96 27.84 20.94
C VAL A 552 -9.44 27.71 21.29
N ASP A 553 -10.28 28.48 20.62
CA ASP A 553 -11.66 28.70 21.03
C ASP A 553 -11.76 29.04 22.53
N ASP A 554 -12.45 28.22 23.32
CA ASP A 554 -12.60 28.40 24.76
C ASP A 554 -11.49 27.77 25.61
N VAL A 555 -10.52 27.05 24.99
CA VAL A 555 -9.45 26.34 25.71
C VAL A 555 -8.17 27.18 25.73
N LYS A 556 -7.56 27.30 26.90
CA LYS A 556 -6.28 28.02 27.08
C LYS A 556 -5.13 27.05 27.28
N ILE A 557 -4.08 27.23 26.49
CA ILE A 557 -2.91 26.33 26.48
C ILE A 557 -1.64 27.16 26.54
N GLN A 558 -0.77 26.86 27.48
CA GLN A 558 0.54 27.47 27.52
C GLN A 558 1.53 26.67 26.70
N VAL A 559 2.18 27.34 25.74
CA VAL A 559 3.11 26.71 24.79
C VAL A 559 4.46 27.41 24.84
N ARG A 560 5.52 26.61 24.77
CA ARG A 560 6.89 27.07 24.50
C ARG A 560 7.54 26.09 23.54
N LEU A 561 8.17 26.60 22.48
CA LEU A 561 8.96 25.80 21.54
C LEU A 561 10.44 26.18 21.66
N SER A 562 11.30 25.18 21.75
CA SER A 562 12.76 25.33 21.70
C SER A 562 13.30 24.47 20.54
N PRO A 563 14.03 25.05 19.55
CA PRO A 563 14.56 24.29 18.42
C PRO A 563 15.58 23.26 18.91
N LEU A 564 15.51 22.03 18.38
CA LEU A 564 16.45 20.93 18.63
C LEU A 564 17.31 20.66 17.40
N ALA A 565 16.68 20.57 16.23
CA ALA A 565 17.32 20.37 14.94
C ALA A 565 16.33 20.84 13.86
N ASP A 566 16.73 21.01 12.64
CA ASP A 566 15.97 21.51 11.47
C ASP A 566 14.46 21.75 11.66
N ASP A 567 13.70 20.66 11.71
CA ASP A 567 12.23 20.63 11.82
C ASP A 567 11.75 20.10 13.19
N MET A 568 12.67 19.85 14.10
CA MET A 568 12.39 19.28 15.44
C MET A 568 12.46 20.33 16.55
N PHE A 569 11.48 20.29 17.45
CA PHE A 569 11.35 21.19 18.57
C PHE A 569 11.05 20.43 19.87
N ALA A 570 11.62 20.91 20.95
CA ALA A 570 11.10 20.57 22.28
C ALA A 570 9.89 21.47 22.54
N ALA A 571 8.71 20.89 22.57
CA ALA A 571 7.46 21.58 22.90
C ALA A 571 7.13 21.38 24.38
N THR A 572 6.99 22.48 25.11
CA THR A 572 6.39 22.45 26.46
C THR A 572 4.95 22.91 26.30
N VAL A 573 4.01 22.00 26.48
CA VAL A 573 2.57 22.23 26.42
C VAL A 573 2.02 22.09 27.85
N ASN A 574 1.52 23.17 28.43
CA ASN A 574 1.21 23.28 29.85
C ASN A 574 2.43 22.88 30.68
N ALA A 575 2.40 21.75 31.39
CA ALA A 575 3.52 21.26 32.19
C ALA A 575 4.26 20.06 31.56
N ARG A 576 3.87 19.63 30.38
CA ARG A 576 4.40 18.44 29.68
C ARG A 576 5.40 18.87 28.62
N CYS A 577 6.58 18.25 28.61
CA CYS A 577 7.60 18.45 27.58
C CYS A 577 7.64 17.23 26.65
N GLU A 578 7.58 17.46 25.36
CA GLU A 578 7.65 16.42 24.33
C GLU A 578 8.41 16.93 23.10
N THR A 579 8.92 16.01 22.30
CA THR A 579 9.53 16.36 21.01
C THR A 579 8.45 16.38 19.95
N VAL A 580 8.36 17.48 19.23
CA VAL A 580 7.45 17.64 18.09
C VAL A 580 8.23 17.98 16.85
N ARG A 581 7.70 17.57 15.70
CA ARG A 581 8.16 18.03 14.40
C ARG A 581 7.16 19.00 13.83
N ILE A 582 7.65 20.12 13.32
CA ILE A 582 6.79 21.16 12.72
C ILE A 582 7.38 21.52 11.36
N VAL A 583 6.58 21.37 10.32
CA VAL A 583 6.93 21.76 8.95
C VAL A 583 5.87 22.77 8.48
N GLN A 584 6.29 23.77 7.71
CA GLN A 584 5.40 24.71 7.08
C GLN A 584 5.66 24.74 5.57
N GLN A 585 4.59 24.63 4.80
CA GLN A 585 4.59 24.85 3.38
C GLN A 585 3.44 25.84 3.05
N ASP A 586 3.80 26.99 2.52
CA ASP A 586 2.84 28.08 2.28
C ASP A 586 2.04 28.44 3.54
N GLN A 587 0.72 28.28 3.51
CA GLN A 587 -0.17 28.50 4.64
C GLN A 587 -0.43 27.24 5.48
N ALA A 588 -0.02 26.06 4.98
CA ALA A 588 -0.18 24.81 5.70
C ALA A 588 0.93 24.63 6.74
N ILE A 589 0.53 24.27 7.93
CA ILE A 589 1.40 23.90 9.05
C ILE A 589 1.12 22.44 9.41
N PHE A 590 2.17 21.67 9.46
CA PHE A 590 2.13 20.27 9.82
C PHE A 590 2.78 20.08 11.19
N VAL A 591 2.03 19.58 12.14
CA VAL A 591 2.51 19.27 13.50
C VAL A 591 2.45 17.77 13.70
N HIS A 592 3.57 17.20 14.08
CA HIS A 592 3.69 15.78 14.39
C HIS A 592 4.32 15.57 15.76
N ASP A 593 3.60 14.93 16.63
CA ASP A 593 4.08 14.35 17.88
C ASP A 593 4.07 12.80 17.81
N PRO A 594 4.70 12.08 18.73
CA PRO A 594 4.71 10.61 18.69
C PRO A 594 3.34 9.94 18.74
N ARG A 595 2.29 10.67 19.10
CA ARG A 595 0.92 10.13 19.20
C ARG A 595 0.13 10.33 17.93
N ARG A 596 0.35 11.46 17.20
CA ARG A 596 -0.47 11.88 16.04
C ARG A 596 0.26 12.82 15.10
N ALA A 597 -0.27 12.96 13.91
CA ALA A 597 0.09 13.98 12.94
C ALA A 597 -1.15 14.81 12.61
N GLN A 598 -1.01 16.14 12.60
CA GLN A 598 -2.11 17.05 12.28
C GLN A 598 -1.66 18.08 11.25
N THR A 599 -2.50 18.31 10.26
CA THR A 599 -2.35 19.35 9.24
C THR A 599 -3.35 20.47 9.56
N MET A 600 -2.89 21.69 9.49
CA MET A 600 -3.74 22.88 9.67
C MET A 600 -3.35 23.96 8.68
N THR A 601 -4.33 24.72 8.21
CA THR A 601 -4.13 25.90 7.35
C THR A 601 -4.28 27.16 8.17
N ALA A 602 -3.27 28.02 8.14
CA ALA A 602 -3.23 29.26 8.91
C ALA A 602 -3.82 30.41 8.09
N ILE A 603 -4.98 30.91 8.48
CA ILE A 603 -5.67 32.02 7.84
C ILE A 603 -5.73 33.20 8.80
N PRO A 604 -5.04 34.33 8.51
CA PRO A 604 -5.17 35.54 9.33
C PRO A 604 -6.63 35.99 9.44
N TYR A 605 -7.10 36.31 10.64
CA TYR A 605 -8.50 36.64 10.93
C TYR A 605 -9.10 37.69 9.98
N LEU A 606 -8.36 38.76 9.65
CA LEU A 606 -8.81 39.81 8.74
C LEU A 606 -8.99 39.35 7.27
N ARG A 607 -8.54 38.14 6.92
CA ARG A 607 -8.72 37.54 5.59
C ARG A 607 -9.73 36.39 5.61
N TYR A 608 -10.22 36.04 6.79
CA TYR A 608 -11.20 34.98 6.93
C TYR A 608 -12.57 35.49 6.44
N ILE A 609 -13.08 34.88 5.40
CA ILE A 609 -14.43 35.08 4.91
C ILE A 609 -15.16 33.76 5.16
N SER A 610 -16.12 33.80 6.10
CA SER A 610 -17.02 32.64 6.30
C SER A 610 -17.88 32.50 5.05
N THR A 611 -17.60 31.51 4.24
CA THR A 611 -18.52 31.03 3.22
C THR A 611 -19.53 30.11 3.90
N ALA A 612 -20.72 30.64 4.20
CA ALA A 612 -21.86 29.76 4.44
C ALA A 612 -21.98 28.82 3.22
N ALA A 613 -21.96 27.52 3.44
CA ALA A 613 -22.15 26.57 2.37
C ALA A 613 -23.54 26.77 1.76
N GLU A 614 -23.62 27.47 0.63
CA GLU A 614 -24.79 27.41 -0.23
C GLU A 614 -24.84 26.00 -0.82
N ILE A 615 -25.97 25.33 -0.69
CA ILE A 615 -26.22 24.03 -1.36
C ILE A 615 -26.28 24.35 -2.86
N SER A 616 -25.14 24.21 -3.52
CA SER A 616 -25.00 24.71 -4.91
C SER A 616 -25.56 23.71 -5.96
N GLY A 617 -25.94 22.49 -5.54
CA GLY A 617 -26.32 21.41 -6.46
C GLY A 617 -25.22 20.99 -7.42
N GLU A 618 -24.00 21.53 -7.28
CA GLU A 618 -22.83 21.13 -8.03
C GLU A 618 -22.25 19.83 -7.45
N LEU A 619 -22.21 18.78 -8.26
CA LEU A 619 -21.58 17.53 -7.91
C LEU A 619 -20.11 17.58 -8.27
N ARG A 620 -19.26 17.56 -7.25
CA ARG A 620 -17.81 17.70 -7.42
C ARG A 620 -17.09 16.38 -7.23
N ALA A 621 -16.02 16.18 -8.00
CA ALA A 621 -15.15 15.04 -7.83
C ALA A 621 -14.43 15.11 -6.47
N PRO A 622 -14.56 14.11 -5.60
CA PRO A 622 -13.93 14.13 -4.27
C PRO A 622 -12.40 14.03 -4.36
N MET A 623 -11.91 13.50 -5.49
CA MET A 623 -10.49 13.34 -5.76
C MET A 623 -10.22 13.24 -7.26
N THR A 624 -8.95 13.36 -7.66
CA THR A 624 -8.54 13.11 -9.05
C THR A 624 -8.72 11.65 -9.43
N GLY A 625 -9.34 11.38 -10.58
CA GLY A 625 -9.60 10.02 -11.05
C GLY A 625 -10.08 10.01 -12.50
N VAL A 626 -10.41 8.82 -13.01
CA VAL A 626 -10.95 8.62 -14.36
C VAL A 626 -12.44 8.31 -14.28
N VAL A 627 -13.27 8.96 -15.09
CA VAL A 627 -14.69 8.67 -15.17
C VAL A 627 -14.89 7.30 -15.83
N LEU A 628 -15.45 6.34 -15.07
CA LEU A 628 -15.80 5.02 -15.59
C LEU A 628 -17.15 5.03 -16.29
N LYS A 629 -18.14 5.65 -15.67
CA LYS A 629 -19.52 5.62 -16.12
C LYS A 629 -20.30 6.84 -15.67
N ILE A 630 -21.22 7.30 -16.53
CA ILE A 630 -22.19 8.34 -16.22
C ILE A 630 -23.57 7.70 -16.23
N ASN A 631 -24.29 7.76 -15.12
CA ASN A 631 -25.59 7.12 -14.95
C ASN A 631 -26.76 8.07 -15.25
N VAL A 632 -26.50 9.35 -15.52
CA VAL A 632 -27.49 10.39 -15.75
C VAL A 632 -27.22 11.12 -17.07
N THR A 633 -28.23 11.78 -17.60
CA THR A 633 -28.14 12.68 -18.75
C THR A 633 -28.77 14.02 -18.39
N VAL A 634 -28.41 15.08 -19.10
CA VAL A 634 -29.08 16.37 -18.94
C VAL A 634 -30.59 16.20 -19.10
N GLY A 635 -31.37 16.69 -18.14
CA GLY A 635 -32.81 16.52 -18.03
C GLY A 635 -33.25 15.30 -17.19
N SER A 636 -32.34 14.46 -16.72
CA SER A 636 -32.67 13.35 -15.80
C SER A 636 -33.09 13.90 -14.44
N ARG A 637 -34.15 13.36 -13.86
CA ARG A 637 -34.54 13.64 -12.48
C ARG A 637 -33.82 12.69 -11.53
N VAL A 638 -33.23 13.22 -10.47
CA VAL A 638 -32.47 12.48 -9.45
C VAL A 638 -32.99 12.82 -8.07
N LYS A 639 -32.79 11.91 -7.13
CA LYS A 639 -32.99 12.10 -5.70
C LYS A 639 -31.68 12.19 -4.97
N ALA A 640 -31.68 12.82 -3.80
CA ALA A 640 -30.54 12.75 -2.89
C ALA A 640 -30.14 11.30 -2.61
N GLY A 641 -28.86 10.98 -2.81
CA GLY A 641 -28.31 9.61 -2.72
C GLY A 641 -28.25 8.83 -4.03
N ASP A 642 -28.89 9.31 -5.13
CA ASP A 642 -28.80 8.62 -6.42
C ASP A 642 -27.40 8.75 -7.03
N PRO A 643 -26.74 7.64 -7.42
CA PRO A 643 -25.41 7.67 -8.00
C PRO A 643 -25.45 8.25 -9.43
N THR A 644 -24.84 9.40 -9.62
CA THR A 644 -24.84 10.16 -10.89
C THR A 644 -23.64 9.83 -11.77
N VAL A 645 -22.44 9.84 -11.20
CA VAL A 645 -21.19 9.55 -11.88
C VAL A 645 -20.41 8.51 -11.10
N VAL A 646 -19.79 7.57 -11.82
CA VAL A 646 -18.88 6.58 -11.27
C VAL A 646 -17.50 6.88 -11.82
N MET A 647 -16.51 7.02 -10.94
CA MET A 647 -15.12 7.23 -11.31
C MET A 647 -14.20 6.21 -10.64
N GLU A 648 -13.02 6.00 -11.19
CA GLU A 648 -11.97 5.17 -10.59
C GLU A 648 -10.77 6.04 -10.21
N SER A 649 -10.23 5.78 -9.03
CA SER A 649 -8.96 6.32 -8.61
C SER A 649 -8.23 5.28 -7.77
N MET A 650 -6.93 5.06 -8.00
CA MET A 650 -6.08 4.12 -7.26
C MET A 650 -6.72 2.72 -7.08
N LYS A 651 -7.33 2.18 -8.16
CA LYS A 651 -8.06 0.89 -8.15
C LYS A 651 -9.34 0.86 -7.32
N MET A 652 -9.80 2.00 -6.81
CA MET A 652 -11.06 2.13 -6.09
C MET A 652 -12.13 2.74 -7.00
N GLU A 653 -13.31 2.15 -7.01
CA GLU A 653 -14.50 2.71 -7.67
C GLU A 653 -15.22 3.66 -6.72
N LEU A 654 -15.42 4.90 -7.16
CA LEU A 654 -16.07 5.97 -6.42
C LEU A 654 -17.38 6.33 -7.08
N ARG A 655 -18.44 6.45 -6.29
CA ARG A 655 -19.77 6.86 -6.76
C ARG A 655 -20.04 8.27 -6.27
N ILE A 656 -20.20 9.21 -7.19
CA ILE A 656 -20.65 10.57 -6.89
C ILE A 656 -22.18 10.55 -6.97
N ALA A 657 -22.81 10.76 -5.83
CA ALA A 657 -24.26 10.78 -5.70
C ALA A 657 -24.79 12.21 -5.67
N SER A 658 -26.06 12.41 -6.05
CA SER A 658 -26.73 13.70 -5.87
C SER A 658 -26.92 14.01 -4.38
N GLU A 659 -26.62 15.23 -3.98
CA GLU A 659 -26.85 15.70 -2.60
C GLU A 659 -28.26 16.25 -2.40
N VAL A 660 -28.97 16.50 -3.51
CA VAL A 660 -30.30 17.12 -3.53
C VAL A 660 -31.26 16.39 -4.47
N ASP A 661 -32.56 16.52 -4.19
CA ASP A 661 -33.59 16.15 -5.14
C ASP A 661 -33.70 17.24 -6.22
N GLY A 662 -33.65 16.86 -7.50
CA GLY A 662 -33.66 17.88 -8.56
C GLY A 662 -33.53 17.33 -9.97
N VAL A 663 -33.21 18.19 -10.91
CA VAL A 663 -33.00 17.85 -12.32
C VAL A 663 -31.56 18.14 -12.74
N VAL A 664 -30.94 17.21 -13.41
CA VAL A 664 -29.57 17.36 -13.94
C VAL A 664 -29.59 18.40 -15.07
N THR A 665 -28.87 19.53 -14.89
CA THR A 665 -28.78 20.61 -15.86
C THR A 665 -27.50 20.57 -16.68
N ALA A 666 -26.41 20.00 -16.15
CA ALA A 666 -25.14 19.84 -16.87
C ALA A 666 -24.42 18.55 -16.48
N VAL A 667 -23.67 17.99 -17.44
CA VAL A 667 -22.68 16.89 -17.24
C VAL A 667 -21.43 17.31 -18.00
N HIS A 668 -20.30 17.46 -17.32
CA HIS A 668 -19.11 18.11 -17.87
C HIS A 668 -18.04 17.15 -18.41
N PHE A 669 -18.12 15.87 -18.08
CA PHE A 669 -17.11 14.88 -18.45
C PHE A 669 -17.75 13.68 -19.18
N LYS A 670 -16.91 12.89 -19.83
CA LYS A 670 -17.30 11.64 -20.53
C LYS A 670 -16.55 10.45 -19.90
N PRO A 671 -17.07 9.22 -20.06
CA PRO A 671 -16.34 8.03 -19.69
C PRO A 671 -14.94 7.98 -20.36
N GLY A 672 -13.92 7.67 -19.58
CA GLY A 672 -12.51 7.65 -19.98
C GLY A 672 -11.76 8.99 -19.74
N GLU A 673 -12.43 10.08 -19.44
CA GLU A 673 -11.77 11.37 -19.16
C GLU A 673 -11.26 11.42 -17.71
N THR A 674 -10.11 12.08 -17.52
CA THR A 674 -9.56 12.35 -16.18
C THR A 674 -10.18 13.59 -15.61
N VAL A 675 -10.62 13.52 -14.36
CA VAL A 675 -11.23 14.59 -13.59
C VAL A 675 -10.30 14.94 -12.42
N GLU A 676 -10.03 16.23 -12.24
CA GLU A 676 -9.27 16.72 -11.10
C GLU A 676 -10.15 16.83 -9.84
N ARG A 677 -9.51 16.75 -8.68
CA ARG A 677 -10.19 16.98 -7.39
C ARG A 677 -10.92 18.33 -7.39
N ASN A 678 -12.14 18.36 -6.84
CA ASN A 678 -13.05 19.51 -6.77
C ASN A 678 -13.57 20.00 -8.13
N ALA A 679 -13.25 19.37 -9.26
CA ALA A 679 -13.88 19.70 -10.54
C ALA A 679 -15.37 19.34 -10.49
N VAL A 680 -16.22 20.22 -11.04
CA VAL A 680 -17.67 19.99 -11.14
C VAL A 680 -17.91 18.96 -12.22
N VAL A 681 -18.43 17.79 -11.85
CA VAL A 681 -18.70 16.67 -12.78
C VAL A 681 -20.10 16.71 -13.35
N ALA A 682 -21.06 17.16 -12.56
CA ALA A 682 -22.44 17.39 -12.98
C ALA A 682 -23.07 18.49 -12.12
N VAL A 683 -24.17 19.06 -12.58
CA VAL A 683 -24.95 20.07 -11.85
C VAL A 683 -26.41 19.60 -11.76
N VAL A 684 -26.95 19.61 -10.56
CA VAL A 684 -28.34 19.28 -10.27
C VAL A 684 -29.02 20.56 -9.78
N GLU A 685 -30.03 21.05 -10.49
CA GLU A 685 -30.86 22.15 -10.04
C GLU A 685 -31.86 21.62 -8.99
N PRO A 686 -31.75 22.07 -7.70
CA PRO A 686 -32.62 21.57 -6.65
C PRO A 686 -34.10 21.87 -6.92
N ASP A 687 -34.98 20.95 -6.55
CA ASP A 687 -36.40 21.19 -6.52
C ASP A 687 -36.69 22.34 -5.51
N LEU A 688 -37.39 23.39 -5.93
CA LEU A 688 -37.78 24.46 -5.04
C LEU A 688 -38.62 23.88 -3.89
N ILE A 689 -38.08 23.94 -2.67
CA ILE A 689 -38.85 23.57 -1.46
C ILE A 689 -39.97 24.63 -1.37
N PRO A 690 -41.25 24.25 -1.41
CA PRO A 690 -42.32 25.22 -1.14
C PRO A 690 -42.12 25.76 0.28
N GLN A 691 -42.01 27.08 0.40
CA GLN A 691 -41.94 27.79 1.67
C GLN A 691 -43.19 27.57 2.50
#